data_425fdb98c3562a8879e772604e6d6fbb
#
_entry.id   425fdb98c3562a8879e772604e6d6fbb
#
_cell.length_a   1.000
_cell.length_b   1.000
_cell.length_c   1.000
_cell.angle_alpha   90.00
_cell.angle_beta   90.00
_cell.angle_gamma   90.00
#
_symmetry.space_group_name_H-M   'P 1'
#
loop_
_entity.id
_entity.type
_entity.pdbx_description
1 polymer ?
#
loop_
_entity_poly.entity_id
_entity_poly.type
_entity_poly.pdbx_seq_one_letter_code
_entity_poly.pdbx_strand_id
1 'polypeptide(L)'
;MNVLIALRDVQKARFSFKSFVAQSLIVFAVVLACFAAPRDASAQTYRFTDVTIEGNQRIEPGTILTYAGIARGQTVSAGQLNEAYQRILDSGLFETVEIEPRGSRLVIKVREYPTINRIAFEGNRKIKDDDLSGLVESKSRQVFSPSTAERDAASISEAYVQNGRVAARVTPKIIRRSENRVDLVFEIFEGRGIEIQRVSFVGNKVYSDRRLRRVVGSKQAGLLRAIINRDTFVEDRLEFDEQVLTDFYQSRGYVDFRVTGTNAELARERDAYFVTFNIQEGQQFRFGRITTTSEVPEATPAHFQNVLRIKPGVVYSPSLVENSIARMERLAIKKGIDFLRVEPRITRNDRDLTLDVEFQLVRGPRVFVERIDIEGNTTTLDRVIRRQFDTVEGDPFNPRQIRETAERIRALGYFSDADVNAREGSRPDQVVVDVDVEETTTGSLTFGGSYSTDAGLGISVGFRERNFLGRGQTLAANLSLSGNTSNYAINFIEPAFLGRDVAFAFSSSYVETDGDNSLYDTTYANLRPGITFPVAERSRLTLYYSGSYSDQGNYAGASPTLAAEAALGGQFASAVGYRYVFDSRDNGLNPNAGVLIDTGMEFGGLGGDQDYVKSTLRVVGETRVLNEEVTLRGILEAGSIDFKGSTRGRAVDRFTQKVIRGFEPNGMGPVQAGEHLGGNLFAAAKFEAEFPLGLPAEFGITGGAFYDIGSIWNVDTIVPPVAQSVGFEARHVIGLSLFWESPFGPIRMDFSKALQKEPGDIERQFDFSVRTDF
;
A
#
# COMPACT_ATOMS: atom_id res chain seq x y z
N MET A 1 10.44 -9.89 65.31
CA MET A 1 11.24 -10.18 66.54
C MET A 1 12.55 -9.43 66.37
N ASN A 2 12.77 -8.45 67.29
CA ASN A 2 13.98 -7.61 67.40
C ASN A 2 14.17 -6.55 66.29
N VAL A 3 13.77 -5.28 66.54
CA VAL A 3 14.60 -4.20 67.08
C VAL A 3 13.68 -3.13 67.66
N LEU A 4 13.42 -3.25 68.95
CA LEU A 4 13.05 -2.21 69.89
C LEU A 4 14.23 -2.20 70.90
N ILE A 5 15.00 -1.14 70.99
CA ILE A 5 15.80 -0.67 72.15
C ILE A 5 16.76 0.44 71.61
N ALA A 6 16.40 1.70 71.80
CA ALA A 6 17.29 2.83 72.07
C ALA A 6 16.52 4.15 72.14
N LEU A 7 15.68 4.28 73.13
CA LEU A 7 15.16 5.57 73.62
C LEU A 7 15.21 5.48 75.15
N ARG A 8 16.34 5.91 75.70
CA ARG A 8 16.41 6.39 77.10
C ARG A 8 17.76 7.05 77.33
N ASP A 9 17.69 8.21 77.90
CA ASP A 9 18.77 9.05 78.46
C ASP A 9 19.28 10.18 77.54
N VAL A 10 18.61 11.31 77.58
CA VAL A 10 19.18 12.61 77.84
C VAL A 10 18.12 13.57 78.42
N GLN A 11 17.89 13.47 79.73
CA GLN A 11 17.28 14.53 80.52
C GLN A 11 18.37 15.05 81.43
N LYS A 12 18.79 16.34 81.25
CA LYS A 12 19.30 17.32 82.17
C LYS A 12 20.42 18.14 81.54
N ALA A 13 20.05 19.26 80.97
CA ALA A 13 20.81 20.50 81.00
C ALA A 13 19.89 21.68 80.69
N ARG A 14 19.16 22.14 81.69
CA ARG A 14 18.54 23.45 81.64
C ARG A 14 19.67 24.47 81.74
N PHE A 15 20.08 25.11 80.68
CA PHE A 15 20.83 26.38 80.68
C PHE A 15 20.02 27.45 79.96
N SER A 16 19.95 28.60 80.63
CA SER A 16 19.10 29.74 80.40
C SER A 16 19.21 30.30 78.96
N PHE A 17 18.27 29.93 78.11
CA PHE A 17 18.16 30.38 76.71
C PHE A 17 17.70 31.83 76.53
N LYS A 18 17.26 32.51 77.63
CA LYS A 18 16.75 33.87 77.56
C LYS A 18 17.86 34.98 77.60
N SER A 19 19.07 34.72 78.11
CA SER A 19 20.13 35.71 78.08
C SER A 19 20.96 35.67 76.76
N PHE A 20 21.01 34.52 76.11
CA PHE A 20 21.77 34.39 74.88
C PHE A 20 20.99 34.97 73.67
N VAL A 21 19.68 34.88 73.68
CA VAL A 21 18.82 35.44 72.60
C VAL A 21 18.83 36.99 72.70
N ALA A 22 18.86 37.59 73.88
CA ALA A 22 18.90 39.06 74.03
C ALA A 22 20.23 39.65 73.58
N GLN A 23 21.35 39.00 73.84
CA GLN A 23 22.68 39.48 73.39
C GLN A 23 22.88 39.24 71.88
N SER A 24 22.36 38.16 71.31
CA SER A 24 22.42 37.89 69.87
C SER A 24 21.55 38.87 69.09
N LEU A 25 20.41 39.30 69.64
CA LEU A 25 19.51 40.25 68.98
C LEU A 25 20.13 41.70 69.00
N ILE A 26 20.87 42.08 70.03
CA ILE A 26 21.55 43.39 70.05
C ILE A 26 22.74 43.41 69.09
N VAL A 27 23.49 42.31 68.97
CA VAL A 27 24.59 42.20 68.00
C VAL A 27 24.03 42.15 66.56
N PHE A 28 22.91 41.47 66.35
CA PHE A 28 22.26 41.43 65.04
C PHE A 28 21.65 42.79 64.66
N ALA A 29 21.07 43.54 65.61
CA ALA A 29 20.56 44.90 65.37
C ALA A 29 21.67 45.89 65.05
N VAL A 30 22.81 45.76 65.68
CA VAL A 30 24.00 46.63 65.43
C VAL A 30 24.64 46.29 64.09
N VAL A 31 24.68 45.00 63.74
CA VAL A 31 25.14 44.58 62.40
C VAL A 31 24.16 45.02 61.31
N LEU A 32 22.82 44.92 61.54
CA LEU A 32 21.81 45.43 60.61
C LEU A 32 21.88 46.98 60.48
N ALA A 33 22.19 47.74 61.54
CA ALA A 33 22.31 49.15 61.44
C ALA A 33 23.61 49.64 60.72
N CYS A 34 24.64 48.79 60.67
CA CYS A 34 25.84 49.04 59.88
C CYS A 34 25.62 48.75 58.37
N PHE A 35 24.60 47.95 58.02
CA PHE A 35 24.22 47.73 56.62
C PHE A 35 23.17 48.71 56.11
N ALA A 36 22.54 49.51 56.94
CA ALA A 36 21.51 50.49 56.60
C ALA A 36 22.04 51.92 56.33
N ALA A 37 23.33 52.08 56.18
CA ALA A 37 23.83 53.33 55.62
C ALA A 37 23.57 53.37 54.13
N PRO A 38 22.82 54.34 53.62
CA PRO A 38 22.67 54.47 52.16
C PRO A 38 24.05 54.75 51.58
N ARG A 39 24.68 53.78 50.98
CA ARG A 39 25.75 54.05 50.04
C ARG A 39 25.07 54.67 48.82
N ASP A 40 25.29 55.92 48.61
CA ASP A 40 25.04 56.54 47.32
C ASP A 40 25.83 55.76 46.28
N ALA A 41 25.15 54.78 45.63
CA ALA A 41 25.62 54.20 44.42
C ALA A 41 25.54 55.35 43.40
N SER A 42 26.60 56.08 43.23
CA SER A 42 26.74 57.01 42.09
C SER A 42 26.72 56.15 40.86
N ALA A 43 25.56 56.10 40.21
CA ALA A 43 25.41 55.45 38.88
C ALA A 43 26.45 56.14 37.97
N GLN A 44 27.47 55.40 37.57
CA GLN A 44 28.42 55.91 36.58
C GLN A 44 27.61 56.26 35.31
N THR A 45 27.53 57.60 35.11
CA THR A 45 26.89 58.11 33.87
C THR A 45 28.00 58.54 32.95
N TYR A 46 27.84 58.12 31.69
CA TYR A 46 28.76 58.40 30.57
C TYR A 46 28.11 59.40 29.64
N ARG A 47 28.83 60.37 29.12
CA ARG A 47 28.35 61.22 28.02
C ARG A 47 29.31 61.09 26.87
N PHE A 48 28.81 60.40 25.82
CA PHE A 48 29.61 60.10 24.63
C PHE A 48 29.41 61.17 23.56
N THR A 49 30.46 61.84 23.19
CA THR A 49 30.48 62.81 22.08
C THR A 49 30.72 62.11 20.75
N ASP A 50 31.32 60.94 20.78
CA ASP A 50 31.59 60.09 19.60
C ASP A 50 31.32 58.63 19.89
N VAL A 51 30.80 57.94 18.86
CA VAL A 51 30.53 56.50 18.90
C VAL A 51 31.22 55.87 17.70
N THR A 52 32.15 54.96 17.94
CA THR A 52 32.91 54.25 16.92
C THR A 52 32.48 52.81 16.93
N ILE A 53 32.19 52.25 15.73
CA ILE A 53 31.88 50.84 15.54
C ILE A 53 33.05 50.18 14.86
N GLU A 54 33.50 49.06 15.39
CA GLU A 54 34.63 48.27 14.89
C GLU A 54 34.19 46.83 14.63
N GLY A 55 34.68 46.26 13.53
CA GLY A 55 34.45 44.83 13.18
C GLY A 55 33.21 44.55 12.33
N ASN A 56 32.40 45.57 12.06
CA ASN A 56 31.30 45.43 11.10
C ASN A 56 31.82 45.28 9.68
N GLN A 57 31.22 44.41 8.88
CA GLN A 57 31.58 44.13 7.47
C GLN A 57 30.43 44.38 6.52
N ARG A 58 29.28 43.84 6.79
CA ARG A 58 28.08 43.87 5.97
C ARG A 58 27.01 44.81 6.53
N ILE A 59 26.94 44.89 7.85
CA ILE A 59 25.94 45.69 8.54
C ILE A 59 26.45 47.11 8.70
N GLU A 60 25.68 48.07 8.21
CA GLU A 60 26.05 49.48 8.32
C GLU A 60 26.14 49.97 9.78
N PRO A 61 27.08 50.83 10.11
CA PRO A 61 27.21 51.39 11.45
C PRO A 61 25.93 52.04 11.97
N GLY A 62 25.16 52.67 11.12
CA GLY A 62 23.87 53.28 11.46
C GLY A 62 22.82 52.27 11.97
N THR A 63 22.78 51.09 11.40
CA THR A 63 21.89 49.98 11.83
C THR A 63 22.27 49.48 13.21
N ILE A 64 23.57 49.34 13.49
CA ILE A 64 24.07 48.92 14.82
C ILE A 64 23.72 49.95 15.88
N LEU A 65 23.86 51.24 15.56
CA LEU A 65 23.46 52.33 16.46
C LEU A 65 21.96 52.33 16.72
N THR A 66 21.17 52.02 15.75
CA THR A 66 19.70 51.88 15.89
C THR A 66 19.34 50.76 16.88
N TYR A 67 19.99 49.61 16.78
CA TYR A 67 19.82 48.52 17.77
C TYR A 67 20.35 48.91 19.15
N ALA A 68 21.49 49.58 19.22
CA ALA A 68 22.04 50.06 20.48
C ALA A 68 21.08 51.05 21.20
N GLY A 69 20.34 51.83 20.42
CA GLY A 69 19.43 52.85 20.95
C GLY A 69 20.14 53.96 21.74
N ILE A 70 21.42 54.28 21.37
CA ILE A 70 22.25 55.32 21.99
C ILE A 70 22.48 56.42 20.96
N ALA A 71 22.05 57.65 21.31
CA ALA A 71 22.29 58.82 20.48
C ALA A 71 23.56 59.55 20.88
N ARG A 72 24.22 60.20 19.90
CA ARG A 72 25.38 61.04 20.18
C ARG A 72 25.02 62.17 21.11
N GLY A 73 25.85 62.41 22.14
CA GLY A 73 25.65 63.46 23.15
C GLY A 73 24.68 63.11 24.28
N GLN A 74 24.06 61.95 24.24
CA GLN A 74 23.17 61.45 25.26
C GLN A 74 23.98 61.03 26.51
N THR A 75 23.46 61.30 27.70
CA THR A 75 23.99 60.78 28.96
C THR A 75 23.40 59.39 29.18
N VAL A 76 24.28 58.40 29.32
CA VAL A 76 23.87 56.97 29.39
C VAL A 76 24.41 56.37 30.67
N SER A 77 23.61 55.64 31.40
CA SER A 77 24.03 54.90 32.60
C SER A 77 24.68 53.55 32.23
N ALA A 78 25.42 52.95 33.13
CA ALA A 78 25.97 51.60 32.94
C ALA A 78 24.88 50.56 32.66
N GLY A 79 23.66 50.69 33.24
CA GLY A 79 22.52 49.84 32.96
C GLY A 79 22.03 49.97 31.52
N GLN A 80 21.96 51.20 30.99
CA GLN A 80 21.56 51.46 29.61
C GLN A 80 22.60 50.93 28.57
N LEU A 81 23.91 50.93 28.94
CA LEU A 81 24.94 50.28 28.11
C LEU A 81 24.74 48.75 28.06
N ASN A 82 24.39 48.14 29.19
CA ASN A 82 24.07 46.71 29.21
C ASN A 82 22.79 46.38 28.43
N GLU A 83 21.76 47.22 28.52
CA GLU A 83 20.57 47.06 27.67
C GLU A 83 20.89 47.19 26.17
N ALA A 84 21.76 48.14 25.79
CA ALA A 84 22.24 48.30 24.44
C ALA A 84 23.00 47.06 23.96
N TYR A 85 23.87 46.51 24.83
CA TYR A 85 24.56 45.25 24.57
C TYR A 85 23.56 44.10 24.29
N GLN A 86 22.54 43.95 25.14
CA GLN A 86 21.52 42.93 24.98
C GLN A 86 20.73 43.14 23.68
N ARG A 87 20.27 44.35 23.39
CA ARG A 87 19.52 44.64 22.13
C ARG A 87 20.30 44.34 20.86
N ILE A 88 21.62 44.66 20.88
CA ILE A 88 22.47 44.33 19.72
C ILE A 88 22.63 42.81 19.60
N LEU A 89 22.82 42.08 20.70
CA LEU A 89 22.98 40.64 20.72
C LEU A 89 21.67 39.93 20.32
N ASP A 90 20.53 40.39 20.85
CA ASP A 90 19.19 39.82 20.58
C ASP A 90 18.74 40.07 19.15
N SER A 91 19.39 40.96 18.41
CA SER A 91 19.15 41.09 16.96
C SER A 91 19.46 39.83 16.15
N GLY A 92 20.25 38.90 16.73
CA GLY A 92 20.66 37.66 16.07
C GLY A 92 21.63 37.84 14.92
N LEU A 93 22.16 39.06 14.73
CA LEU A 93 23.06 39.39 13.61
C LEU A 93 24.56 39.30 14.01
N PHE A 94 24.86 39.27 15.31
CA PHE A 94 26.22 39.32 15.79
C PHE A 94 26.59 38.14 16.69
N GLU A 95 27.76 37.56 16.42
CA GLU A 95 28.33 36.45 17.19
C GLU A 95 28.91 36.94 18.52
N THR A 96 29.55 38.13 18.50
CA THR A 96 30.07 38.79 19.70
C THR A 96 29.83 40.27 19.60
N VAL A 97 29.54 40.85 20.76
CA VAL A 97 29.38 42.30 20.95
C VAL A 97 30.19 42.67 22.19
N GLU A 98 30.99 43.72 22.09
CA GLU A 98 31.70 44.32 23.23
C GLU A 98 31.43 45.83 23.21
N ILE A 99 31.03 46.39 24.35
CA ILE A 99 30.78 47.81 24.48
C ILE A 99 31.79 48.38 25.48
N GLU A 100 32.75 49.15 24.99
CA GLU A 100 33.83 49.75 25.78
C GLU A 100 33.68 51.27 25.87
N PRO A 101 33.35 51.83 27.06
CA PRO A 101 33.41 53.25 27.28
C PRO A 101 34.87 53.69 27.42
N ARG A 102 35.37 54.56 26.51
CA ARG A 102 36.71 55.11 26.54
C ARG A 102 36.65 56.67 26.67
N GLY A 103 36.49 57.13 27.89
CA GLY A 103 36.31 58.54 28.13
C GLY A 103 35.05 59.13 27.54
N SER A 104 35.15 60.06 26.58
CA SER A 104 34.03 60.64 25.83
C SER A 104 33.68 59.91 24.59
N ARG A 105 34.34 58.79 24.27
CA ARG A 105 34.08 57.93 23.10
C ARG A 105 33.53 56.60 23.57
N LEU A 106 32.50 56.11 22.87
CA LEU A 106 31.97 54.76 23.00
C LEU A 106 32.49 53.92 21.84
N VAL A 107 33.16 52.81 22.14
CA VAL A 107 33.59 51.83 21.12
C VAL A 107 32.70 50.62 21.24
N ILE A 108 31.98 50.29 20.13
CA ILE A 108 31.16 49.08 20.03
C ILE A 108 31.89 48.17 19.05
N LYS A 109 32.47 47.09 19.54
CA LYS A 109 33.09 46.07 18.74
C LYS A 109 32.08 44.96 18.47
N VAL A 110 31.90 44.64 17.23
CA VAL A 110 30.97 43.59 16.82
C VAL A 110 31.65 42.56 15.92
N ARG A 111 31.21 41.34 16.01
CA ARG A 111 31.54 40.30 15.01
C ARG A 111 30.25 39.75 14.47
N GLU A 112 30.02 39.97 13.20
CA GLU A 112 28.82 39.54 12.50
C GLU A 112 28.76 38.02 12.36
N TYR A 113 27.60 37.43 12.55
CA TYR A 113 27.37 36.04 12.11
C TYR A 113 27.65 35.92 10.62
N PRO A 114 28.32 34.84 10.18
CA PRO A 114 28.60 34.61 8.78
C PRO A 114 27.33 34.35 7.99
N THR A 115 27.40 34.51 6.67
CA THR A 115 26.33 34.15 5.75
C THR A 115 26.51 32.70 5.29
N ILE A 116 25.44 31.92 5.22
CA ILE A 116 25.46 30.57 4.69
C ILE A 116 25.73 30.63 3.18
N ASN A 117 26.84 30.06 2.75
CA ASN A 117 27.19 29.91 1.35
C ASN A 117 26.44 28.74 0.72
N ARG A 118 26.48 27.58 1.33
CA ARG A 118 25.73 26.38 0.93
C ARG A 118 25.39 25.53 2.15
N ILE A 119 24.35 24.69 1.97
CA ILE A 119 23.99 23.64 2.91
C ILE A 119 24.37 22.32 2.26
N ALA A 120 24.93 21.40 3.03
CA ALA A 120 25.29 20.06 2.57
C ALA A 120 24.94 19.02 3.63
N PHE A 121 24.59 17.84 3.20
CA PHE A 121 24.31 16.68 4.04
C PHE A 121 25.39 15.64 3.80
N GLU A 122 25.97 15.09 4.84
CA GLU A 122 27.03 14.09 4.76
C GLU A 122 26.69 12.88 5.64
N GLY A 123 26.83 11.68 5.07
CA GLY A 123 26.57 10.42 5.78
C GLY A 123 25.15 9.87 5.60
N ASN A 124 24.25 10.59 4.97
CA ASN A 124 22.91 10.15 4.62
C ASN A 124 22.96 9.19 3.43
N ARG A 125 22.36 8.02 3.59
CA ARG A 125 22.23 6.98 2.55
C ARG A 125 20.78 6.56 2.33
N LYS A 126 19.92 6.79 3.31
CA LYS A 126 18.52 6.35 3.31
C LYS A 126 17.55 7.46 2.91
N ILE A 127 17.81 8.68 3.37
CA ILE A 127 17.03 9.85 2.99
C ILE A 127 17.87 10.67 2.03
N LYS A 128 17.32 11.07 0.91
CA LYS A 128 18.05 11.84 -0.11
C LYS A 128 18.24 13.30 0.31
N ASP A 129 19.22 13.96 -0.27
CA ASP A 129 19.51 15.39 0.00
C ASP A 129 18.31 16.30 -0.30
N ASP A 130 17.55 15.99 -1.35
CA ASP A 130 16.36 16.76 -1.74
C ASP A 130 15.28 16.71 -0.65
N ASP A 131 15.02 15.51 -0.11
CA ASP A 131 14.06 15.30 0.97
C ASP A 131 14.52 16.00 2.26
N LEU A 132 15.81 15.90 2.61
CA LEU A 132 16.40 16.55 3.77
C LEU A 132 16.38 18.08 3.64
N SER A 133 16.57 18.60 2.43
CA SER A 133 16.54 20.04 2.19
C SER A 133 15.16 20.67 2.40
N GLY A 134 14.10 19.87 2.24
CA GLY A 134 12.72 20.25 2.55
C GLY A 134 12.43 20.36 4.05
N LEU A 135 13.21 19.70 4.90
CA LEU A 135 13.02 19.66 6.35
C LEU A 135 13.72 20.79 7.11
N VAL A 136 14.66 21.50 6.47
CA VAL A 136 15.49 22.52 7.13
C VAL A 136 14.97 23.93 6.86
N GLU A 137 14.95 24.75 7.90
CA GLU A 137 14.61 26.18 7.82
C GLU A 137 15.77 27.03 7.27
N SER A 138 17.01 26.61 7.53
CA SER A 138 18.22 27.28 7.05
C SER A 138 18.25 27.32 5.50
N LYS A 139 18.61 28.47 4.94
CA LYS A 139 18.73 28.65 3.47
C LYS A 139 20.06 29.28 3.09
N SER A 140 20.56 28.92 1.92
CA SER A 140 21.72 29.58 1.33
C SER A 140 21.49 31.09 1.21
N ARG A 141 22.53 31.88 1.41
CA ARG A 141 22.56 33.38 1.41
C ARG A 141 21.86 34.03 2.61
N GLN A 142 21.38 33.27 3.59
CA GLN A 142 20.88 33.79 4.86
C GLN A 142 22.00 33.88 5.90
N VAL A 143 21.77 34.68 6.96
CA VAL A 143 22.67 34.74 8.10
C VAL A 143 22.62 33.42 8.86
N PHE A 144 23.77 32.87 9.18
CA PHE A 144 23.86 31.66 9.98
C PHE A 144 23.36 31.93 11.39
N SER A 145 22.43 31.13 11.84
CA SER A 145 21.93 31.13 13.21
C SER A 145 22.19 29.75 13.84
N PRO A 146 23.00 29.69 14.91
CA PRO A 146 23.28 28.44 15.60
C PRO A 146 21.99 27.74 16.08
N SER A 147 21.05 28.50 16.64
CA SER A 147 19.79 27.96 17.15
C SER A 147 18.90 27.37 16.05
N THR A 148 18.91 27.96 14.86
CA THR A 148 18.19 27.42 13.70
C THR A 148 18.86 26.14 13.20
N ALA A 149 20.20 26.11 13.12
CA ALA A 149 20.93 24.92 12.70
C ALA A 149 20.72 23.72 13.66
N GLU A 150 20.60 24.00 14.98
CA GLU A 150 20.27 22.94 15.93
C GLU A 150 18.82 22.45 15.79
N ARG A 151 17.85 23.35 15.51
CA ARG A 151 16.47 22.92 15.20
C ARG A 151 16.41 22.09 13.92
N ASP A 152 17.12 22.52 12.88
CA ASP A 152 17.24 21.78 11.64
C ASP A 152 17.81 20.37 11.87
N ALA A 153 18.87 20.28 12.67
CA ALA A 153 19.46 18.99 13.05
C ALA A 153 18.47 18.10 13.81
N ALA A 154 17.65 18.69 14.69
CA ALA A 154 16.59 17.98 15.40
C ALA A 154 15.50 17.49 14.44
N SER A 155 15.05 18.33 13.49
CA SER A 155 14.06 17.95 12.47
C SER A 155 14.56 16.81 11.57
N ILE A 156 15.82 16.88 11.14
CA ILE A 156 16.44 15.78 10.40
C ILE A 156 16.51 14.51 11.25
N SER A 157 16.91 14.64 12.53
CA SER A 157 16.99 13.48 13.44
C SER A 157 15.62 12.83 13.63
N GLU A 158 14.56 13.64 13.77
CA GLU A 158 13.17 13.18 13.88
C GLU A 158 12.73 12.42 12.63
N ALA A 159 13.04 12.92 11.43
CA ALA A 159 12.76 12.23 10.19
C ALA A 159 13.44 10.84 10.11
N TYR A 160 14.67 10.72 10.67
CA TYR A 160 15.33 9.41 10.79
C TYR A 160 14.65 8.51 11.82
N VAL A 161 14.14 9.04 12.93
CA VAL A 161 13.37 8.29 13.94
C VAL A 161 12.09 7.74 13.31
N GLN A 162 11.34 8.57 12.58
CA GLN A 162 10.14 8.14 11.84
C GLN A 162 10.44 7.06 10.80
N ASN A 163 11.65 7.04 10.26
CA ASN A 163 12.15 5.96 9.40
C ASN A 163 12.76 4.78 10.18
N GLY A 164 12.49 4.66 11.49
CA GLY A 164 12.91 3.55 12.35
C GLY A 164 14.39 3.55 12.73
N ARG A 165 15.06 4.71 12.63
CA ARG A 165 16.48 4.87 12.99
C ARG A 165 16.64 5.70 14.24
N VAL A 166 16.16 5.17 15.36
CA VAL A 166 16.16 5.86 16.67
C VAL A 166 17.58 6.21 17.17
N ALA A 167 18.61 5.53 16.68
CA ALA A 167 20.00 5.80 17.01
C ALA A 167 20.67 6.82 16.06
N ALA A 168 19.91 7.45 15.17
CA ALA A 168 20.43 8.46 14.28
C ALA A 168 20.91 9.69 15.10
N ARG A 169 22.00 10.25 14.65
CA ARG A 169 22.56 11.50 15.22
C ARG A 169 22.90 12.46 14.10
N VAL A 170 22.46 13.67 14.24
CA VAL A 170 22.72 14.75 13.31
C VAL A 170 23.47 15.85 14.03
N THR A 171 24.61 16.23 13.48
CA THR A 171 25.45 17.28 14.09
C THR A 171 25.71 18.36 13.06
N PRO A 172 25.25 19.60 13.30
CA PRO A 172 25.55 20.70 12.41
C PRO A 172 27.00 21.14 12.56
N LYS A 173 27.70 21.25 11.44
CA LYS A 173 29.07 21.75 11.38
C LYS A 173 29.17 22.93 10.44
N ILE A 174 30.01 23.91 10.81
CA ILE A 174 30.28 25.07 9.99
C ILE A 174 31.72 25.02 9.46
N ILE A 175 31.87 25.18 8.15
CA ILE A 175 33.17 25.33 7.49
C ILE A 175 33.31 26.80 7.10
N ARG A 176 34.18 27.52 7.80
CA ARG A 176 34.41 28.94 7.52
C ARG A 176 35.10 29.15 6.17
N ARG A 177 34.60 30.12 5.42
CA ARG A 177 35.11 30.52 4.10
C ARG A 177 35.58 31.98 4.15
N SER A 178 36.17 32.44 3.09
CA SER A 178 36.51 33.88 2.93
C SER A 178 35.26 34.77 2.92
N GLU A 179 35.41 36.05 3.17
CA GLU A 179 34.31 37.04 3.13
C GLU A 179 33.17 36.78 4.13
N ASN A 180 33.51 36.36 5.33
CA ASN A 180 32.54 36.03 6.39
C ASN A 180 31.40 35.11 5.94
N ARG A 181 31.74 34.08 5.16
CA ARG A 181 30.82 33.03 4.70
C ARG A 181 31.09 31.69 5.38
N VAL A 182 30.09 30.86 5.51
CA VAL A 182 30.22 29.47 6.00
C VAL A 182 29.46 28.51 5.10
N ASP A 183 30.00 27.31 4.95
CA ASP A 183 29.22 26.16 4.51
C ASP A 183 28.65 25.49 5.77
N LEU A 184 27.34 25.28 5.81
CA LEU A 184 26.63 24.54 6.85
C LEU A 184 26.54 23.07 6.41
N VAL A 185 27.18 22.19 7.14
CA VAL A 185 27.20 20.76 6.86
C VAL A 185 26.50 20.03 7.99
N PHE A 186 25.47 19.29 7.68
CA PHE A 186 24.84 18.35 8.62
C PHE A 186 25.53 16.98 8.49
N GLU A 187 26.39 16.66 9.45
CA GLU A 187 26.94 15.31 9.55
C GLU A 187 25.92 14.37 10.17
N ILE A 188 25.53 13.36 9.39
CA ILE A 188 24.49 12.43 9.72
C ILE A 188 25.11 11.06 9.98
N PHE A 189 24.95 10.59 11.19
CA PHE A 189 25.19 9.19 11.54
C PHE A 189 23.84 8.49 11.60
N GLU A 190 23.50 7.76 10.56
CA GLU A 190 22.17 7.12 10.45
C GLU A 190 21.91 6.03 11.50
N GLY A 191 22.95 5.48 12.14
CA GLY A 191 22.81 4.35 13.03
C GLY A 191 22.33 3.08 12.31
N ARG A 192 22.06 2.03 13.06
CA ARG A 192 21.34 0.84 12.57
C ARG A 192 19.86 1.02 12.88
N GLY A 193 18.99 0.56 11.97
CA GLY A 193 17.58 0.42 12.28
C GLY A 193 17.43 -0.59 13.42
N ILE A 194 16.58 -0.29 14.40
CA ILE A 194 16.28 -1.23 15.48
C ILE A 194 15.17 -2.15 14.96
N GLU A 195 15.44 -3.44 14.97
CA GLU A 195 14.54 -4.46 14.41
C GLU A 195 13.52 -4.92 15.46
N ILE A 196 12.36 -5.35 15.00
CA ILE A 196 11.40 -6.06 15.84
C ILE A 196 11.82 -7.52 15.86
N GLN A 197 12.35 -8.00 16.97
CA GLN A 197 12.73 -9.38 17.12
C GLN A 197 11.54 -10.32 17.25
N ARG A 198 10.46 -9.86 17.90
CA ARG A 198 9.25 -10.64 18.13
C ARG A 198 8.01 -9.79 18.24
N VAL A 199 6.94 -10.23 17.57
CA VAL A 199 5.58 -9.73 17.76
C VAL A 199 4.76 -10.81 18.46
N SER A 200 4.20 -10.50 19.62
CA SER A 200 3.43 -11.42 20.47
C SER A 200 2.04 -10.87 20.74
N PHE A 201 1.09 -11.77 20.99
CA PHE A 201 -0.27 -11.41 21.36
C PHE A 201 -0.62 -12.08 22.69
N VAL A 202 -1.31 -11.37 23.55
CA VAL A 202 -1.79 -11.88 24.84
C VAL A 202 -3.29 -11.67 24.90
N GLY A 203 -4.04 -12.74 25.21
CA GLY A 203 -5.49 -12.70 25.27
C GLY A 203 -6.19 -13.25 24.03
N ASN A 204 -5.45 -13.56 22.97
CA ASN A 204 -5.96 -14.22 21.77
C ASN A 204 -6.26 -15.70 22.04
N LYS A 205 -7.51 -16.10 21.83
CA LYS A 205 -8.00 -17.48 22.02
C LYS A 205 -8.54 -18.08 20.73
N VAL A 206 -9.09 -17.22 19.86
CA VAL A 206 -9.74 -17.62 18.61
C VAL A 206 -8.73 -17.71 17.49
N TYR A 207 -7.88 -16.70 17.33
CA TYR A 207 -6.86 -16.68 16.28
C TYR A 207 -5.48 -16.87 16.88
N SER A 208 -4.65 -17.65 16.18
CA SER A 208 -3.26 -17.88 16.59
C SER A 208 -2.40 -16.63 16.40
N ASP A 209 -1.30 -16.51 17.16
CA ASP A 209 -0.27 -15.46 16.97
C ASP A 209 0.19 -15.41 15.52
N ARG A 210 0.34 -16.57 14.87
CA ARG A 210 0.72 -16.65 13.46
C ARG A 210 -0.31 -15.95 12.56
N ARG A 211 -1.60 -16.17 12.81
CA ARG A 211 -2.67 -15.55 12.04
C ARG A 211 -2.69 -14.04 12.24
N LEU A 212 -2.55 -13.59 13.49
CA LEU A 212 -2.54 -12.16 13.83
C LEU A 212 -1.30 -11.44 13.29
N ARG A 213 -0.11 -12.09 13.32
CA ARG A 213 1.10 -11.52 12.70
C ARG A 213 0.99 -11.30 11.20
N ARG A 214 0.14 -12.05 10.50
CA ARG A 214 -0.15 -11.79 9.08
C ARG A 214 -1.07 -10.58 8.88
N VAL A 215 -1.86 -10.23 9.88
CA VAL A 215 -2.81 -9.11 9.83
C VAL A 215 -2.09 -7.78 10.05
N VAL A 216 -1.22 -7.69 11.05
CA VAL A 216 -0.49 -6.47 11.38
C VAL A 216 0.57 -6.13 10.33
N GLY A 217 0.82 -4.83 10.15
CA GLY A 217 1.85 -4.31 9.26
C GLY A 217 3.26 -4.49 9.79
N SER A 218 3.44 -4.42 11.12
CA SER A 218 4.71 -4.68 11.78
C SER A 218 5.11 -6.15 11.66
N LYS A 219 6.32 -6.40 11.13
CA LYS A 219 6.86 -7.75 10.92
C LYS A 219 8.05 -7.98 11.84
N GLN A 220 8.17 -9.20 12.35
CA GLN A 220 9.36 -9.57 13.12
C GLN A 220 10.50 -10.02 12.19
N ALA A 221 11.74 -9.90 12.67
CA ALA A 221 12.95 -10.25 11.94
C ALA A 221 12.96 -11.72 11.49
N GLY A 222 13.11 -11.94 10.18
CA GLY A 222 13.15 -13.26 9.54
C GLY A 222 14.56 -13.73 9.17
N LEU A 223 14.66 -14.92 8.57
CA LEU A 223 15.95 -15.53 8.14
C LEU A 223 16.70 -14.67 7.11
N LEU A 224 16.00 -13.95 6.25
CA LEU A 224 16.56 -13.15 5.15
C LEU A 224 16.48 -11.64 5.42
N ARG A 225 16.54 -11.25 6.69
CA ARG A 225 16.43 -9.87 7.17
C ARG A 225 17.39 -8.89 6.51
N ALA A 226 18.54 -9.36 6.02
CA ALA A 226 19.51 -8.51 5.32
C ALA A 226 18.95 -7.88 4.01
N ILE A 227 17.86 -8.45 3.48
CA ILE A 227 17.23 -8.06 2.21
C ILE A 227 15.85 -7.42 2.44
N ILE A 228 15.19 -7.72 3.58
CA ILE A 228 13.82 -7.27 3.88
C ILE A 228 13.87 -6.19 4.97
N ASN A 229 13.56 -4.94 4.64
CA ASN A 229 13.54 -3.81 5.59
C ASN A 229 12.17 -3.61 6.29
N ARG A 230 11.28 -4.61 6.33
CA ARG A 230 9.93 -4.50 6.92
C ARG A 230 9.89 -4.81 8.42
N ASP A 231 11.00 -5.22 9.00
CA ASP A 231 11.18 -5.57 10.41
C ASP A 231 11.67 -4.41 11.28
N THR A 232 11.83 -3.22 10.72
CA THR A 232 12.24 -2.02 11.46
C THR A 232 11.10 -1.53 12.34
N PHE A 233 11.42 -1.24 13.61
CA PHE A 233 10.46 -0.67 14.56
C PHE A 233 10.12 0.78 14.19
N VAL A 234 8.83 1.07 14.08
CA VAL A 234 8.27 2.42 13.87
C VAL A 234 7.05 2.54 14.79
N GLU A 235 7.05 3.54 15.67
CA GLU A 235 6.01 3.69 16.70
C GLU A 235 4.62 3.96 16.09
N ASP A 236 4.51 4.88 15.14
CA ASP A 236 3.26 5.22 14.45
C ASP A 236 2.61 4.00 13.76
N ARG A 237 3.43 3.03 13.35
CA ARG A 237 2.93 1.78 12.77
C ARG A 237 2.20 0.90 13.78
N LEU A 238 2.56 0.99 15.07
CA LEU A 238 1.88 0.22 16.12
C LEU A 238 0.45 0.71 16.32
N GLU A 239 0.22 2.02 16.28
CA GLU A 239 -1.13 2.59 16.36
C GLU A 239 -1.98 2.15 15.15
N PHE A 240 -1.39 2.17 13.96
CA PHE A 240 -2.04 1.61 12.77
C PHE A 240 -2.35 0.12 12.92
N ASP A 241 -1.43 -0.67 13.50
CA ASP A 241 -1.63 -2.10 13.72
C ASP A 241 -2.76 -2.37 14.73
N GLU A 242 -2.94 -1.52 15.74
CA GLU A 242 -4.08 -1.61 16.67
C GLU A 242 -5.41 -1.42 15.94
N GLN A 243 -5.48 -0.45 15.04
CA GLN A 243 -6.67 -0.22 14.22
C GLN A 243 -6.94 -1.40 13.28
N VAL A 244 -5.91 -1.90 12.61
CA VAL A 244 -6.01 -3.06 11.72
C VAL A 244 -6.49 -4.32 12.46
N LEU A 245 -6.00 -4.55 13.69
CA LEU A 245 -6.48 -5.63 14.55
C LEU A 245 -7.95 -5.44 14.92
N THR A 246 -8.34 -4.20 15.25
CA THR A 246 -9.72 -3.87 15.60
C THR A 246 -10.65 -4.14 14.43
N ASP A 247 -10.31 -3.67 13.24
CA ASP A 247 -11.09 -3.90 12.02
C ASP A 247 -11.15 -5.38 11.65
N PHE A 248 -10.05 -6.11 11.84
CA PHE A 248 -9.98 -7.55 11.61
C PHE A 248 -10.97 -8.32 12.46
N TYR A 249 -11.01 -8.04 13.76
CA TYR A 249 -11.92 -8.74 14.69
C TYR A 249 -13.36 -8.27 14.52
N GLN A 250 -13.61 -6.97 14.39
CA GLN A 250 -14.96 -6.43 14.22
C GLN A 250 -15.61 -6.90 12.92
N SER A 251 -14.86 -7.00 11.83
CA SER A 251 -15.35 -7.57 10.56
C SER A 251 -15.75 -9.04 10.66
N ARG A 252 -15.38 -9.72 11.75
CA ARG A 252 -15.69 -11.12 12.05
C ARG A 252 -16.66 -11.30 13.22
N GLY A 253 -17.35 -10.23 13.59
CA GLY A 253 -18.41 -10.24 14.60
C GLY A 253 -17.96 -10.04 16.04
N TYR A 254 -16.68 -9.82 16.28
CA TYR A 254 -16.17 -9.54 17.63
C TYR A 254 -16.28 -8.05 17.93
N VAL A 255 -17.50 -7.57 18.15
CA VAL A 255 -17.81 -6.13 18.31
C VAL A 255 -17.20 -5.50 19.56
N ASP A 256 -16.91 -6.31 20.58
CA ASP A 256 -16.31 -5.90 21.85
C ASP A 256 -14.78 -6.00 21.84
N PHE A 257 -14.21 -6.32 20.68
CA PHE A 257 -12.77 -6.38 20.55
C PHE A 257 -12.13 -5.04 20.90
N ARG A 258 -11.07 -5.11 21.66
CA ARG A 258 -10.23 -3.96 21.96
C ARG A 258 -8.79 -4.38 22.24
N VAL A 259 -7.87 -3.55 21.83
CA VAL A 259 -6.49 -3.59 22.29
C VAL A 259 -6.46 -2.91 23.66
N THR A 260 -6.04 -3.63 24.69
CA THR A 260 -5.97 -3.11 26.08
C THR A 260 -4.65 -2.45 26.39
N GLY A 261 -3.65 -2.63 25.53
CA GLY A 261 -2.38 -1.96 25.58
C GLY A 261 -1.35 -2.61 24.66
N THR A 262 -0.46 -1.80 24.13
CA THR A 262 0.66 -2.23 23.28
C THR A 262 1.95 -1.87 23.98
N ASN A 263 2.80 -2.86 24.22
CA ASN A 263 4.09 -2.69 24.86
C ASN A 263 5.20 -2.95 23.85
N ALA A 264 6.10 -2.00 23.71
CA ALA A 264 7.32 -2.14 22.93
C ALA A 264 8.54 -2.06 23.88
N GLU A 265 9.19 -3.18 24.11
CA GLU A 265 10.34 -3.27 25.01
C GLU A 265 11.64 -3.41 24.23
N LEU A 266 12.58 -2.50 24.48
CA LEU A 266 13.90 -2.54 23.88
C LEU A 266 14.81 -3.53 24.62
N ALA A 267 15.30 -4.54 23.92
CA ALA A 267 16.28 -5.50 24.43
C ALA A 267 17.68 -4.85 24.46
N ARG A 268 18.19 -4.52 25.65
CA ARG A 268 19.50 -3.86 25.82
C ARG A 268 20.70 -4.61 25.21
N GLU A 269 20.62 -5.95 25.13
CA GLU A 269 21.74 -6.78 24.68
C GLU A 269 21.74 -7.03 23.16
N ARG A 270 20.64 -6.72 22.43
CA ARG A 270 20.47 -7.11 21.03
C ARG A 270 20.04 -5.98 20.10
N ASP A 271 19.91 -4.75 20.60
CA ASP A 271 19.39 -3.61 19.82
C ASP A 271 18.12 -3.96 19.05
N ALA A 272 17.16 -4.61 19.72
CA ALA A 272 15.94 -5.13 19.12
C ALA A 272 14.71 -4.85 20.00
N TYR A 273 13.55 -4.67 19.39
CA TYR A 273 12.27 -4.52 20.09
C TYR A 273 11.51 -5.83 20.20
N PHE A 274 10.87 -6.02 21.35
CA PHE A 274 9.82 -6.99 21.57
C PHE A 274 8.48 -6.23 21.65
N VAL A 275 7.60 -6.49 20.70
CA VAL A 275 6.27 -5.87 20.66
C VAL A 275 5.23 -6.86 21.16
N THR A 276 4.41 -6.45 22.12
CA THR A 276 3.33 -7.29 22.68
C THR A 276 2.02 -6.51 22.63
N PHE A 277 1.05 -7.04 21.89
CA PHE A 277 -0.33 -6.55 21.88
C PHE A 277 -1.15 -7.31 22.93
N ASN A 278 -1.63 -6.60 23.94
CA ASN A 278 -2.59 -7.15 24.89
C ASN A 278 -4.00 -6.90 24.36
N ILE A 279 -4.74 -7.97 24.09
CA ILE A 279 -6.05 -7.88 23.45
C ILE A 279 -7.12 -8.53 24.28
N GLN A 280 -8.35 -8.05 24.10
CA GLN A 280 -9.56 -8.68 24.60
C GLN A 280 -10.48 -8.93 23.40
N GLU A 281 -10.69 -10.21 23.06
CA GLU A 281 -11.44 -10.58 21.85
C GLU A 281 -12.94 -10.32 21.95
N GLY A 282 -13.51 -10.48 23.16
CA GLY A 282 -14.96 -10.45 23.34
C GLY A 282 -15.65 -11.71 22.82
N GLN A 283 -16.94 -11.60 22.53
CA GLN A 283 -17.75 -12.68 21.96
C GLN A 283 -18.14 -12.38 20.53
N GLN A 284 -18.35 -13.43 19.74
CA GLN A 284 -18.77 -13.30 18.35
C GLN A 284 -20.28 -13.10 18.26
N PHE A 285 -20.69 -12.00 17.67
CA PHE A 285 -22.08 -11.67 17.40
C PHE A 285 -22.48 -12.02 15.97
N ARG A 286 -23.75 -12.33 15.80
CA ARG A 286 -24.40 -12.58 14.51
C ARG A 286 -25.52 -11.58 14.27
N PHE A 287 -25.92 -11.41 13.03
CA PHE A 287 -27.12 -10.65 12.73
C PHE A 287 -28.36 -11.35 13.32
N GLY A 288 -29.12 -10.61 14.11
CA GLY A 288 -30.43 -11.00 14.60
C GLY A 288 -31.53 -10.63 13.61
N ARG A 289 -32.56 -9.96 14.07
CA ARG A 289 -33.64 -9.47 13.22
C ARG A 289 -33.16 -8.29 12.38
N ILE A 290 -33.53 -8.28 11.11
CA ILE A 290 -33.17 -7.20 10.17
C ILE A 290 -34.46 -6.61 9.62
N THR A 291 -34.70 -5.35 9.94
CA THR A 291 -35.95 -4.64 9.59
C THR A 291 -35.64 -3.31 8.91
N THR A 292 -36.60 -2.85 8.12
CA THR A 292 -36.57 -1.52 7.51
C THR A 292 -37.81 -0.76 7.91
N THR A 293 -37.63 0.46 8.40
CA THR A 293 -38.71 1.42 8.72
C THR A 293 -38.53 2.68 7.91
N SER A 294 -39.57 3.47 7.72
CA SER A 294 -39.50 4.69 6.93
C SER A 294 -40.30 5.81 7.57
N GLU A 295 -39.68 6.98 7.69
CA GLU A 295 -40.33 8.27 8.00
C GLU A 295 -40.66 9.06 6.72
N VAL A 296 -40.18 8.56 5.55
CA VAL A 296 -40.38 9.18 4.23
C VAL A 296 -41.57 8.50 3.54
N PRO A 297 -42.71 9.21 3.31
CA PRO A 297 -43.92 8.58 2.77
C PRO A 297 -43.73 7.90 1.41
N GLU A 298 -42.86 8.45 0.57
CA GLU A 298 -42.56 7.93 -0.78
C GLU A 298 -41.69 6.67 -0.75
N ALA A 299 -40.99 6.43 0.36
CA ALA A 299 -40.07 5.29 0.53
C ALA A 299 -40.77 4.10 1.20
N THR A 300 -41.41 3.24 0.42
CA THR A 300 -42.07 2.02 0.93
C THR A 300 -41.04 1.06 1.53
N PRO A 301 -41.08 0.73 2.84
CA PRO A 301 -40.07 -0.10 3.50
C PRO A 301 -39.82 -1.44 2.83
N ALA A 302 -40.88 -2.11 2.34
CA ALA A 302 -40.78 -3.41 1.71
C ALA A 302 -39.87 -3.43 0.45
N HIS A 303 -39.85 -2.34 -0.33
CA HIS A 303 -38.99 -2.24 -1.50
C HIS A 303 -37.50 -2.19 -1.09
N PHE A 304 -37.19 -1.45 -0.02
CA PHE A 304 -35.83 -1.31 0.51
C PHE A 304 -35.39 -2.59 1.26
N GLN A 305 -36.30 -3.23 1.97
CA GLN A 305 -36.03 -4.54 2.61
C GLN A 305 -35.60 -5.60 1.59
N ASN A 306 -36.19 -5.61 0.39
CA ASN A 306 -35.91 -6.61 -0.64
C ASN A 306 -34.52 -6.48 -1.28
N VAL A 307 -33.83 -5.31 -1.17
CA VAL A 307 -32.48 -5.14 -1.68
C VAL A 307 -31.40 -5.53 -0.68
N LEU A 308 -31.79 -5.84 0.55
CA LEU A 308 -30.86 -6.34 1.57
C LEU A 308 -30.38 -7.72 1.22
N ARG A 309 -29.06 -7.92 1.27
CA ARG A 309 -28.40 -9.22 1.05
C ARG A 309 -27.99 -9.89 2.35
N ILE A 310 -28.05 -9.15 3.47
CA ILE A 310 -27.78 -9.71 4.79
C ILE A 310 -28.97 -10.56 5.27
N LYS A 311 -28.63 -11.65 5.99
CA LYS A 311 -29.64 -12.59 6.54
C LYS A 311 -29.41 -12.78 8.04
N PRO A 312 -30.47 -13.01 8.83
CA PRO A 312 -30.33 -13.42 10.22
C PRO A 312 -29.42 -14.66 10.35
N GLY A 313 -28.62 -14.71 11.42
CA GLY A 313 -27.69 -15.80 11.71
C GLY A 313 -26.31 -15.72 11.02
N VAL A 314 -26.14 -14.85 10.05
CA VAL A 314 -24.82 -14.56 9.46
C VAL A 314 -23.97 -13.82 10.50
N VAL A 315 -22.65 -14.06 10.52
CA VAL A 315 -21.72 -13.35 11.39
C VAL A 315 -21.81 -11.85 11.10
N TYR A 316 -21.91 -11.05 12.16
CA TYR A 316 -22.00 -9.60 12.06
C TYR A 316 -20.70 -9.03 11.45
N SER A 317 -20.86 -8.06 10.57
CA SER A 317 -19.76 -7.27 10.02
C SER A 317 -20.25 -5.85 9.75
N PRO A 318 -19.54 -4.80 10.21
CA PRO A 318 -19.86 -3.41 9.91
C PRO A 318 -19.95 -3.14 8.39
N SER A 319 -19.06 -3.73 7.62
CA SER A 319 -19.04 -3.57 6.16
C SER A 319 -20.31 -4.09 5.46
N LEU A 320 -20.94 -5.12 6.00
CA LEU A 320 -22.21 -5.63 5.48
C LEU A 320 -23.36 -4.65 5.75
N VAL A 321 -23.34 -3.95 6.88
CA VAL A 321 -24.30 -2.88 7.20
C VAL A 321 -24.10 -1.72 6.25
N GLU A 322 -22.87 -1.22 6.11
CA GLU A 322 -22.51 -0.12 5.20
C GLU A 322 -22.90 -0.41 3.74
N ASN A 323 -22.56 -1.59 3.25
CA ASN A 323 -22.95 -2.04 1.90
C ASN A 323 -24.46 -2.11 1.72
N SER A 324 -25.22 -2.39 2.78
CA SER A 324 -26.68 -2.42 2.74
C SER A 324 -27.27 -1.02 2.66
N ILE A 325 -26.71 -0.08 3.44
CA ILE A 325 -27.06 1.34 3.38
C ILE A 325 -26.80 1.87 1.97
N ALA A 326 -25.61 1.67 1.42
CA ALA A 326 -25.27 2.13 0.07
C ALA A 326 -26.22 1.58 -1.01
N ARG A 327 -26.67 0.31 -0.89
CA ARG A 327 -27.67 -0.26 -1.82
C ARG A 327 -29.04 0.41 -1.67
N MET A 328 -29.46 0.68 -0.45
CA MET A 328 -30.73 1.37 -0.19
C MET A 328 -30.71 2.81 -0.74
N GLU A 329 -29.63 3.56 -0.49
CA GLU A 329 -29.47 4.93 -0.99
C GLU A 329 -29.44 4.95 -2.52
N ARG A 330 -28.73 4.03 -3.17
CA ARG A 330 -28.78 3.86 -4.64
C ARG A 330 -30.18 3.52 -5.17
N LEU A 331 -30.94 2.71 -4.44
CA LEU A 331 -32.34 2.44 -4.80
C LEU A 331 -33.20 3.70 -4.70
N ALA A 332 -33.00 4.55 -3.68
CA ALA A 332 -33.69 5.80 -3.51
C ALA A 332 -33.46 6.74 -4.69
N ILE A 333 -32.19 6.94 -5.07
CA ILE A 333 -31.80 7.73 -6.24
C ILE A 333 -32.49 7.19 -7.52
N LYS A 334 -32.42 5.88 -7.73
CA LYS A 334 -33.08 5.23 -8.89
C LYS A 334 -34.58 5.42 -8.92
N LYS A 335 -35.21 5.60 -7.76
CA LYS A 335 -36.65 5.85 -7.63
C LYS A 335 -37.01 7.35 -7.62
N GLY A 336 -36.04 8.28 -7.73
CA GLY A 336 -36.21 9.71 -7.66
C GLY A 336 -36.60 10.21 -6.26
N ILE A 337 -36.19 9.49 -5.20
CA ILE A 337 -36.40 9.91 -3.81
C ILE A 337 -35.13 10.60 -3.33
N ASP A 338 -35.08 11.91 -3.51
CA ASP A 338 -33.93 12.73 -3.18
C ASP A 338 -33.82 12.96 -1.66
N PHE A 339 -32.60 13.21 -1.19
CA PHE A 339 -32.25 13.46 0.22
C PHE A 339 -32.66 12.37 1.20
N LEU A 340 -32.82 11.12 0.71
CA LEU A 340 -33.06 10.01 1.58
C LEU A 340 -31.72 9.57 2.22
N ARG A 341 -31.71 9.47 3.54
CA ARG A 341 -30.63 8.85 4.33
C ARG A 341 -31.12 7.58 4.98
N VAL A 342 -30.22 6.64 5.10
CA VAL A 342 -30.47 5.39 5.81
C VAL A 342 -29.63 5.36 7.09
N GLU A 343 -30.33 5.40 8.23
CA GLU A 343 -29.70 5.36 9.54
C GLU A 343 -29.83 3.97 10.14
N PRO A 344 -28.72 3.26 10.42
CA PRO A 344 -28.79 1.97 11.08
C PRO A 344 -28.98 2.15 12.58
N ARG A 345 -30.00 1.52 13.14
CA ARG A 345 -30.17 1.37 14.58
C ARG A 345 -29.84 -0.06 14.97
N ILE A 346 -28.79 -0.22 15.76
CA ILE A 346 -28.30 -1.53 16.18
C ILE A 346 -28.71 -1.77 17.63
N THR A 347 -29.49 -2.81 17.85
CA THR A 347 -29.90 -3.25 19.19
C THR A 347 -29.19 -4.55 19.54
N ARG A 348 -28.47 -4.51 20.63
CA ARG A 348 -27.66 -5.64 21.10
C ARG A 348 -28.49 -6.59 21.96
N ASN A 349 -28.35 -7.87 21.69
CA ASN A 349 -28.92 -8.94 22.49
C ASN A 349 -27.80 -9.86 23.00
N ASP A 350 -27.34 -9.61 24.23
CA ASP A 350 -26.23 -10.34 24.85
C ASP A 350 -26.57 -11.82 25.16
N ARG A 351 -27.86 -12.13 25.36
CA ARG A 351 -28.28 -13.49 25.67
C ARG A 351 -28.12 -14.44 24.50
N ASP A 352 -28.49 -13.95 23.30
CA ASP A 352 -28.48 -14.76 22.08
C ASP A 352 -27.26 -14.47 21.21
N LEU A 353 -26.37 -13.54 21.64
CA LEU A 353 -25.21 -13.05 20.92
C LEU A 353 -25.58 -12.56 19.50
N THR A 354 -26.66 -11.78 19.42
CA THR A 354 -27.15 -11.22 18.17
C THR A 354 -27.24 -9.71 18.21
N LEU A 355 -27.11 -9.11 17.05
CA LEU A 355 -27.33 -7.69 16.80
C LEU A 355 -28.52 -7.54 15.85
N ASP A 356 -29.64 -7.03 16.40
CA ASP A 356 -30.77 -6.63 15.58
C ASP A 356 -30.45 -5.31 14.89
N VAL A 357 -30.68 -5.23 13.59
CA VAL A 357 -30.40 -4.04 12.79
C VAL A 357 -31.70 -3.54 12.18
N GLU A 358 -32.07 -2.32 12.54
CA GLU A 358 -33.17 -1.58 11.93
C GLU A 358 -32.61 -0.49 11.05
N PHE A 359 -32.89 -0.56 9.76
CA PHE A 359 -32.56 0.49 8.80
C PHE A 359 -33.72 1.49 8.75
N GLN A 360 -33.52 2.65 9.35
CA GLN A 360 -34.50 3.74 9.34
C GLN A 360 -34.25 4.64 8.12
N LEU A 361 -35.27 4.76 7.27
CA LEU A 361 -35.25 5.67 6.13
C LEU A 361 -35.75 7.05 6.59
N VAL A 362 -34.85 8.02 6.60
CA VAL A 362 -35.14 9.38 7.07
C VAL A 362 -34.87 10.40 5.96
N ARG A 363 -35.46 11.57 6.07
CA ARG A 363 -35.17 12.68 5.16
C ARG A 363 -33.96 13.46 5.70
N GLY A 364 -32.87 13.47 4.94
CA GLY A 364 -31.68 14.27 5.22
C GLY A 364 -31.88 15.76 4.91
N PRO A 365 -30.91 16.60 5.29
CA PRO A 365 -30.93 18.02 4.97
C PRO A 365 -30.89 18.22 3.45
N ARG A 366 -31.65 19.25 2.98
CA ARG A 366 -31.65 19.61 1.56
C ARG A 366 -30.44 20.49 1.26
N VAL A 367 -29.36 19.89 0.95
CA VAL A 367 -28.09 20.52 0.57
C VAL A 367 -27.72 20.06 -0.81
N PHE A 368 -27.31 20.97 -1.67
CA PHE A 368 -26.94 20.70 -3.07
C PHE A 368 -25.44 20.95 -3.28
N VAL A 369 -24.84 20.26 -4.23
CA VAL A 369 -23.51 20.56 -4.70
C VAL A 369 -23.55 21.79 -5.60
N GLU A 370 -22.90 22.87 -5.17
CA GLU A 370 -22.80 24.09 -5.96
C GLU A 370 -21.82 23.91 -7.11
N ARG A 371 -20.61 23.45 -6.80
CA ARG A 371 -19.55 23.16 -7.76
C ARG A 371 -18.53 22.19 -7.17
N ILE A 372 -17.74 21.62 -8.05
CA ILE A 372 -16.61 20.76 -7.71
C ILE A 372 -15.33 21.43 -8.22
N ASP A 373 -14.50 21.89 -7.30
CA ASP A 373 -13.21 22.53 -7.58
C ASP A 373 -12.11 21.48 -7.50
N ILE A 374 -11.26 21.37 -8.52
CA ILE A 374 -10.18 20.38 -8.59
C ILE A 374 -8.87 21.14 -8.74
N GLU A 375 -7.92 20.89 -7.83
CA GLU A 375 -6.62 21.54 -7.77
C GLU A 375 -5.50 20.50 -7.65
N GLY A 376 -4.28 20.85 -8.11
CA GLY A 376 -3.09 19.99 -8.01
C GLY A 376 -2.87 19.05 -9.20
N ASN A 377 -3.83 18.90 -10.11
CA ASN A 377 -3.71 18.06 -11.31
C ASN A 377 -3.00 18.79 -12.46
N THR A 378 -1.69 18.74 -12.49
CA THR A 378 -0.87 19.43 -13.52
C THR A 378 -0.78 18.66 -14.83
N THR A 379 -0.76 17.34 -14.77
CA THR A 379 -0.65 16.40 -15.91
C THR A 379 -1.99 15.72 -16.19
N THR A 380 -2.68 15.28 -15.14
CA THR A 380 -3.95 14.55 -15.23
C THR A 380 -5.07 15.51 -15.65
N LEU A 381 -5.79 15.19 -16.70
CA LEU A 381 -6.90 16.00 -17.15
C LEU A 381 -8.06 15.97 -16.11
N ASP A 382 -8.64 17.12 -15.87
CA ASP A 382 -9.77 17.34 -14.94
C ASP A 382 -10.89 16.30 -15.09
N ARG A 383 -11.27 15.96 -16.32
CA ARG A 383 -12.28 14.92 -16.61
C ARG A 383 -11.97 13.54 -16.04
N VAL A 384 -10.68 13.22 -15.78
CA VAL A 384 -10.25 11.91 -15.23
C VAL A 384 -10.62 11.82 -13.76
N ILE A 385 -10.50 12.92 -13.04
CA ILE A 385 -10.87 13.06 -11.63
C ILE A 385 -12.39 13.20 -11.56
N ARG A 386 -12.97 14.11 -12.33
CA ARG A 386 -14.39 14.43 -12.32
C ARG A 386 -15.30 13.22 -12.62
N ARG A 387 -14.86 12.30 -13.48
CA ARG A 387 -15.62 11.04 -13.74
C ARG A 387 -15.66 10.06 -12.57
N GLN A 388 -14.87 10.28 -11.49
CA GLN A 388 -14.94 9.45 -10.29
C GLN A 388 -16.13 9.85 -9.40
N PHE A 389 -16.74 11.00 -9.68
CA PHE A 389 -17.93 11.44 -8.98
C PHE A 389 -19.18 10.78 -9.59
N ASP A 390 -20.04 10.26 -8.72
CA ASP A 390 -21.42 9.88 -9.08
C ASP A 390 -22.37 11.05 -9.00
N THR A 391 -21.94 12.17 -8.38
CA THR A 391 -22.69 13.40 -8.15
C THR A 391 -22.14 14.49 -9.07
N VAL A 392 -23.01 15.26 -9.70
CA VAL A 392 -22.65 16.44 -10.50
C VAL A 392 -23.11 17.72 -9.82
N GLU A 393 -22.67 18.87 -10.32
CA GLU A 393 -23.13 20.18 -9.85
C GLU A 393 -24.66 20.32 -9.99
N GLY A 394 -25.29 20.72 -8.91
CA GLY A 394 -26.76 20.82 -8.81
C GLY A 394 -27.44 19.60 -8.19
N ASP A 395 -26.74 18.49 -8.02
CA ASP A 395 -27.28 17.29 -7.39
C ASP A 395 -27.35 17.40 -5.86
N PRO A 396 -28.19 16.59 -5.20
CA PRO A 396 -28.21 16.44 -3.76
C PRO A 396 -26.85 16.02 -3.20
N PHE A 397 -26.38 16.76 -2.19
CA PHE A 397 -25.12 16.44 -1.52
C PHE A 397 -25.25 15.19 -0.64
N ASN A 398 -24.39 14.21 -0.85
CA ASN A 398 -24.29 13.00 -0.03
C ASN A 398 -22.85 12.80 0.48
N PRO A 399 -22.59 13.01 1.79
CA PRO A 399 -21.25 12.89 2.36
C PRO A 399 -20.59 11.50 2.17
N ARG A 400 -21.40 10.44 2.05
CA ARG A 400 -20.92 9.09 1.79
C ARG A 400 -20.35 8.97 0.37
N GLN A 401 -21.09 9.47 -0.62
CA GLN A 401 -20.62 9.46 -2.01
C GLN A 401 -19.33 10.26 -2.18
N ILE A 402 -19.18 11.36 -1.45
CA ILE A 402 -17.96 12.17 -1.46
C ILE A 402 -16.77 11.36 -0.89
N ARG A 403 -16.95 10.65 0.23
CA ARG A 403 -15.90 9.77 0.77
C ARG A 403 -15.56 8.62 -0.19
N GLU A 404 -16.57 7.96 -0.77
CA GLU A 404 -16.37 6.92 -1.77
C GLU A 404 -15.64 7.45 -3.00
N THR A 405 -15.89 8.71 -3.38
CA THR A 405 -15.17 9.37 -4.47
C THR A 405 -13.71 9.61 -4.14
N ALA A 406 -13.40 10.06 -2.92
CA ALA A 406 -12.02 10.19 -2.46
C ALA A 406 -11.25 8.86 -2.55
N GLU A 407 -11.88 7.77 -2.10
CA GLU A 407 -11.29 6.43 -2.22
C GLU A 407 -11.11 6.00 -3.68
N ARG A 408 -12.06 6.30 -4.57
CA ARG A 408 -11.94 6.03 -6.00
C ARG A 408 -10.79 6.82 -6.65
N ILE A 409 -10.63 8.09 -6.28
CA ILE A 409 -9.52 8.91 -6.78
C ILE A 409 -8.18 8.36 -6.30
N ARG A 410 -8.04 8.01 -5.01
CA ARG A 410 -6.84 7.36 -4.47
C ARG A 410 -6.55 6.02 -5.15
N ALA A 411 -7.59 5.24 -5.43
CA ALA A 411 -7.48 3.92 -6.09
C ALA A 411 -6.98 4.00 -7.54
N LEU A 412 -7.05 5.18 -8.21
CA LEU A 412 -6.44 5.37 -9.52
C LEU A 412 -4.92 5.14 -9.49
N GLY A 413 -4.27 5.46 -8.35
CA GLY A 413 -2.83 5.37 -8.17
C GLY A 413 -2.06 6.38 -9.04
N TYR A 414 -2.68 7.52 -9.37
CA TYR A 414 -2.05 8.64 -10.08
C TYR A 414 -1.56 9.72 -9.13
N PHE A 415 -2.00 9.64 -7.88
CA PHE A 415 -1.78 10.63 -6.85
C PHE A 415 -1.10 9.99 -5.64
N SER A 416 -0.14 10.69 -5.05
CA SER A 416 0.46 10.36 -3.75
C SER A 416 -0.50 10.67 -2.62
N ASP A 417 -1.27 11.74 -2.77
CA ASP A 417 -2.35 12.13 -1.87
C ASP A 417 -3.56 12.66 -2.66
N ALA A 418 -4.75 12.47 -2.08
CA ALA A 418 -6.00 12.98 -2.62
C ALA A 418 -7.00 13.22 -1.51
N ASP A 419 -7.28 14.48 -1.24
CA ASP A 419 -8.27 14.92 -0.28
C ASP A 419 -9.51 15.45 -0.98
N VAL A 420 -10.68 15.04 -0.49
CA VAL A 420 -11.96 15.50 -1.00
C VAL A 420 -12.79 15.99 0.18
N ASN A 421 -12.96 17.31 0.25
CA ASN A 421 -13.61 18.00 1.35
C ASN A 421 -14.82 18.78 0.85
N ALA A 422 -15.81 18.98 1.72
CA ALA A 422 -16.94 19.84 1.44
C ALA A 422 -16.90 21.06 2.35
N ARG A 423 -16.98 22.25 1.77
CA ARG A 423 -17.11 23.53 2.50
C ARG A 423 -18.43 24.21 2.18
N GLU A 424 -18.82 25.17 3.02
CA GLU A 424 -20.03 25.97 2.78
C GLU A 424 -19.96 26.70 1.44
N GLY A 425 -21.04 26.63 0.68
CA GLY A 425 -21.21 27.31 -0.60
C GLY A 425 -21.66 28.76 -0.46
N SER A 426 -22.08 29.35 -1.58
CA SER A 426 -22.58 30.72 -1.63
C SER A 426 -23.94 30.91 -0.92
N ARG A 427 -24.64 29.80 -0.64
CA ARG A 427 -25.93 29.78 0.08
C ARG A 427 -25.89 28.73 1.18
N PRO A 428 -26.72 28.88 2.24
CA PRO A 428 -26.76 27.92 3.34
C PRO A 428 -27.22 26.50 2.95
N ASP A 429 -27.87 26.36 1.79
CA ASP A 429 -28.33 25.10 1.21
C ASP A 429 -27.39 24.55 0.13
N GLN A 430 -26.17 25.07 0.03
CA GLN A 430 -25.18 24.68 -0.98
C GLN A 430 -23.80 24.37 -0.34
N VAL A 431 -23.09 23.46 -0.97
CA VAL A 431 -21.70 23.13 -0.63
C VAL A 431 -20.83 23.15 -1.87
N VAL A 432 -19.60 23.59 -1.70
CA VAL A 432 -18.54 23.43 -2.69
C VAL A 432 -17.72 22.22 -2.29
N VAL A 433 -17.43 21.35 -3.24
CA VAL A 433 -16.57 20.20 -3.04
C VAL A 433 -15.19 20.53 -3.57
N ASP A 434 -14.22 20.63 -2.67
CA ASP A 434 -12.81 20.87 -3.01
C ASP A 434 -12.09 19.53 -3.11
N VAL A 435 -11.35 19.34 -4.18
CA VAL A 435 -10.57 18.15 -4.50
C VAL A 435 -9.13 18.56 -4.67
N ASP A 436 -8.33 18.32 -3.64
CA ASP A 436 -6.89 18.60 -3.66
C ASP A 436 -6.13 17.31 -3.94
N VAL A 437 -5.33 17.28 -5.00
CA VAL A 437 -4.56 16.10 -5.38
C VAL A 437 -3.08 16.43 -5.53
N GLU A 438 -2.22 15.50 -5.13
CA GLU A 438 -0.79 15.57 -5.36
C GLU A 438 -0.38 14.44 -6.32
N GLU A 439 0.09 14.81 -7.54
CA GLU A 439 0.41 13.83 -8.57
C GLU A 439 1.69 13.05 -8.24
N THR A 440 1.70 11.77 -8.58
CA THR A 440 2.86 10.90 -8.47
C THR A 440 3.23 10.29 -9.83
N THR A 441 4.39 9.65 -9.91
CA THR A 441 4.83 8.97 -11.12
C THR A 441 3.89 7.80 -11.46
N THR A 442 3.31 7.81 -12.67
CA THR A 442 2.39 6.79 -13.17
C THR A 442 3.04 5.78 -14.11
N GLY A 443 4.23 6.12 -14.63
CA GLY A 443 5.04 5.26 -15.47
C GLY A 443 5.94 4.33 -14.68
N SER A 444 6.11 3.10 -15.14
CA SER A 444 7.05 2.13 -14.58
C SER A 444 7.78 1.36 -15.67
N LEU A 445 9.05 1.08 -15.45
CA LEU A 445 9.88 0.19 -16.24
C LEU A 445 10.33 -0.94 -15.30
N THR A 446 9.97 -2.16 -15.63
CA THR A 446 10.22 -3.34 -14.80
C THR A 446 11.16 -4.30 -15.52
N PHE A 447 12.15 -4.79 -14.83
CA PHE A 447 13.02 -5.87 -15.26
C PHE A 447 12.73 -7.09 -14.39
N GLY A 448 12.48 -8.23 -15.01
CA GLY A 448 12.14 -9.45 -14.29
C GLY A 448 13.02 -10.62 -14.71
N GLY A 449 13.24 -11.53 -13.78
CA GLY A 449 13.83 -12.83 -14.00
C GLY A 449 12.87 -13.93 -13.57
N SER A 450 12.81 -15.03 -14.30
CA SER A 450 12.01 -16.19 -13.96
C SER A 450 12.75 -17.47 -14.24
N TYR A 451 12.42 -18.50 -13.49
CA TYR A 451 12.83 -19.85 -13.80
C TYR A 451 11.68 -20.81 -13.54
N SER A 452 11.43 -21.71 -14.47
CA SER A 452 10.49 -22.80 -14.28
C SER A 452 11.02 -24.06 -14.96
N THR A 453 10.57 -25.22 -14.47
CA THR A 453 10.88 -26.49 -15.09
C THR A 453 10.27 -26.63 -16.49
N ASP A 454 9.20 -25.90 -16.75
CA ASP A 454 8.49 -25.92 -18.04
C ASP A 454 9.18 -25.05 -19.11
N ALA A 455 9.60 -23.82 -18.75
CA ALA A 455 10.10 -22.82 -19.71
C ALA A 455 11.61 -22.50 -19.55
N GLY A 456 12.30 -23.10 -18.57
CA GLY A 456 13.69 -22.79 -18.27
C GLY A 456 13.89 -21.40 -17.66
N LEU A 457 15.09 -20.83 -17.87
CA LEU A 457 15.43 -19.48 -17.46
C LEU A 457 14.76 -18.46 -18.37
N GLY A 458 14.12 -17.46 -17.79
CA GLY A 458 13.48 -16.37 -18.52
C GLY A 458 13.89 -15.00 -18.00
N ILE A 459 13.87 -14.04 -18.90
CA ILE A 459 14.02 -12.62 -18.60
C ILE A 459 12.82 -11.86 -19.17
N SER A 460 12.41 -10.81 -18.50
CA SER A 460 11.32 -9.96 -18.96
C SER A 460 11.63 -8.48 -18.77
N VAL A 461 11.13 -7.67 -19.70
CA VAL A 461 11.15 -6.23 -19.62
C VAL A 461 9.74 -5.73 -19.83
N GLY A 462 9.22 -5.00 -18.87
CA GLY A 462 7.87 -4.45 -18.89
C GLY A 462 7.90 -2.94 -18.82
N PHE A 463 7.23 -2.27 -19.73
CA PHE A 463 6.89 -0.86 -19.64
C PHE A 463 5.40 -0.74 -19.37
N ARG A 464 5.02 0.12 -18.42
CA ARG A 464 3.61 0.45 -18.17
C ARG A 464 3.46 1.92 -17.81
N GLU A 465 2.60 2.60 -18.53
CA GLU A 465 2.12 3.94 -18.18
C GLU A 465 0.62 3.86 -17.89
N ARG A 466 0.22 4.21 -16.66
CA ARG A 466 -1.18 4.09 -16.20
C ARG A 466 -2.02 5.32 -16.52
N ASN A 467 -1.39 6.45 -16.71
CA ASN A 467 -2.05 7.72 -17.02
C ASN A 467 -1.51 8.30 -18.33
N PHE A 468 -1.53 7.50 -19.40
CA PHE A 468 -0.98 7.88 -20.70
C PHE A 468 -1.57 9.19 -21.22
N LEU A 469 -0.71 10.16 -21.44
CA LEU A 469 -1.06 11.54 -21.85
C LEU A 469 -2.02 12.26 -20.88
N GLY A 470 -2.03 11.91 -19.59
CA GLY A 470 -2.91 12.50 -18.59
C GLY A 470 -4.39 12.16 -18.76
N ARG A 471 -4.72 11.15 -19.58
CA ARG A 471 -6.11 10.80 -19.94
C ARG A 471 -6.68 9.64 -19.11
N GLY A 472 -5.90 9.11 -18.16
CA GLY A 472 -6.27 7.91 -17.41
C GLY A 472 -6.31 6.65 -18.25
N GLN A 473 -5.65 6.67 -19.41
CA GLN A 473 -5.46 5.52 -20.28
C GLN A 473 -4.26 4.71 -19.81
N THR A 474 -4.28 3.40 -20.02
CA THR A 474 -3.11 2.55 -19.74
C THR A 474 -2.48 2.10 -21.04
N LEU A 475 -1.18 2.30 -21.18
CA LEU A 475 -0.34 1.72 -22.23
C LEU A 475 0.69 0.81 -21.56
N ALA A 476 0.75 -0.45 -22.00
CA ALA A 476 1.74 -1.40 -21.51
C ALA A 476 2.40 -2.14 -22.68
N ALA A 477 3.70 -2.34 -22.61
CA ALA A 477 4.47 -3.17 -23.52
C ALA A 477 5.30 -4.16 -22.71
N ASN A 478 5.30 -5.42 -23.10
CA ASN A 478 6.03 -6.47 -22.41
C ASN A 478 6.86 -7.27 -23.43
N LEU A 479 8.10 -7.52 -23.09
CA LEU A 479 9.00 -8.45 -23.73
C LEU A 479 9.35 -9.54 -22.72
N SER A 480 9.13 -10.80 -23.05
CA SER A 480 9.53 -11.93 -22.22
C SER A 480 10.22 -12.97 -23.09
N LEU A 481 11.42 -13.34 -22.69
CA LEU A 481 12.25 -14.32 -23.38
C LEU A 481 12.57 -15.44 -22.38
N SER A 482 12.32 -16.67 -22.77
CA SER A 482 12.70 -17.87 -22.01
C SER A 482 13.43 -18.85 -22.90
N GLY A 483 13.87 -19.98 -22.35
CA GLY A 483 14.63 -20.97 -23.12
C GLY A 483 13.92 -21.49 -24.37
N ASN A 484 12.61 -21.57 -24.32
CA ASN A 484 11.76 -22.12 -25.37
C ASN A 484 10.64 -21.19 -25.85
N THR A 485 10.50 -19.98 -25.30
CA THR A 485 9.41 -19.06 -25.67
C THR A 485 9.87 -17.62 -25.72
N SER A 486 9.53 -16.93 -26.79
CA SER A 486 9.67 -15.48 -26.97
C SER A 486 8.27 -14.87 -27.08
N ASN A 487 7.97 -13.89 -26.22
CA ASN A 487 6.66 -13.23 -26.20
C ASN A 487 6.82 -11.71 -26.21
N TYR A 488 6.17 -11.07 -27.17
CA TYR A 488 6.07 -9.63 -27.35
C TYR A 488 4.63 -9.24 -27.24
N ALA A 489 4.29 -8.31 -26.36
CA ALA A 489 2.89 -7.91 -26.17
C ALA A 489 2.77 -6.39 -25.97
N ILE A 490 1.74 -5.81 -26.57
CA ILE A 490 1.33 -4.41 -26.38
C ILE A 490 -0.14 -4.42 -25.97
N ASN A 491 -0.46 -3.66 -24.94
CA ASN A 491 -1.81 -3.52 -24.43
C ASN A 491 -2.14 -2.03 -24.26
N PHE A 492 -3.30 -1.63 -24.70
CA PHE A 492 -3.85 -0.29 -24.50
C PHE A 492 -5.26 -0.42 -23.91
N ILE A 493 -5.57 0.40 -22.89
CA ILE A 493 -6.89 0.41 -22.25
C ILE A 493 -7.35 1.86 -22.08
N GLU A 494 -8.52 2.17 -22.63
CA GLU A 494 -9.28 3.38 -22.33
C GLU A 494 -10.44 3.00 -21.41
N PRO A 495 -10.39 3.34 -20.10
CA PRO A 495 -11.39 2.86 -19.15
C PRO A 495 -12.75 3.56 -19.25
N ALA A 496 -12.82 4.72 -19.91
CA ALA A 496 -14.04 5.50 -20.09
C ALA A 496 -14.27 5.87 -21.55
N PHE A 497 -14.45 4.85 -22.37
CA PHE A 497 -14.61 4.99 -23.82
C PHE A 497 -15.83 5.87 -24.16
N LEU A 498 -15.60 6.91 -24.95
CA LEU A 498 -16.60 7.93 -25.30
C LEU A 498 -17.24 8.61 -24.08
N GLY A 499 -16.51 8.68 -22.95
CA GLY A 499 -17.00 9.30 -21.72
C GLY A 499 -18.07 8.50 -20.98
N ARG A 500 -18.21 7.21 -21.29
CA ARG A 500 -19.18 6.28 -20.66
C ARG A 500 -18.44 5.29 -19.76
N ASP A 501 -19.17 4.64 -18.87
CA ASP A 501 -18.67 3.53 -18.05
C ASP A 501 -18.56 2.25 -18.89
N VAL A 502 -17.71 2.33 -19.92
CA VAL A 502 -17.41 1.25 -20.87
C VAL A 502 -15.92 1.33 -21.18
N ALA A 503 -15.17 0.25 -20.97
CA ALA A 503 -13.75 0.23 -21.29
C ALA A 503 -13.54 -0.29 -22.72
N PHE A 504 -12.70 0.42 -23.49
CA PHE A 504 -12.14 -0.10 -24.73
C PHE A 504 -10.75 -0.64 -24.43
N ALA A 505 -10.48 -1.87 -24.86
CA ALA A 505 -9.17 -2.50 -24.75
C ALA A 505 -8.68 -2.93 -26.13
N PHE A 506 -7.41 -2.75 -26.37
CA PHE A 506 -6.71 -3.25 -27.55
C PHE A 506 -5.50 -4.03 -27.08
N SER A 507 -5.38 -5.28 -27.51
CA SER A 507 -4.20 -6.10 -27.25
C SER A 507 -3.64 -6.66 -28.55
N SER A 508 -2.32 -6.70 -28.64
CA SER A 508 -1.58 -7.35 -29.70
C SER A 508 -0.45 -8.15 -29.08
N SER A 509 -0.26 -9.36 -29.53
CA SER A 509 0.84 -10.21 -29.10
C SER A 509 1.44 -11.00 -30.24
N TYR A 510 2.74 -11.28 -30.13
CA TYR A 510 3.48 -12.18 -30.99
C TYR A 510 4.26 -13.15 -30.11
N VAL A 511 4.03 -14.42 -30.28
CA VAL A 511 4.62 -15.49 -29.47
C VAL A 511 5.24 -16.53 -30.40
N GLU A 512 6.51 -16.84 -30.14
CA GLU A 512 7.19 -18.00 -30.72
C GLU A 512 7.51 -18.97 -29.60
N THR A 513 7.24 -20.24 -29.84
CA THR A 513 7.55 -21.31 -28.89
C THR A 513 8.17 -22.49 -29.61
N ASP A 514 9.35 -22.92 -29.20
CA ASP A 514 9.91 -24.19 -29.54
C ASP A 514 9.11 -25.27 -28.83
N GLY A 515 8.64 -26.26 -29.56
CA GLY A 515 7.67 -27.23 -29.06
C GLY A 515 8.26 -28.14 -27.98
N ASP A 516 7.80 -28.02 -26.76
CA ASP A 516 8.07 -28.99 -25.70
C ASP A 516 7.35 -30.29 -25.99
N ASN A 517 8.06 -31.40 -25.96
CA ASN A 517 7.53 -32.73 -26.27
C ASN A 517 6.87 -32.83 -27.65
N SER A 518 7.21 -31.91 -28.55
CA SER A 518 6.75 -31.86 -29.94
C SER A 518 7.95 -31.54 -30.82
N LEU A 519 8.04 -32.16 -32.00
CA LEU A 519 9.12 -31.92 -32.95
C LEU A 519 8.70 -30.83 -33.96
N TYR A 520 8.03 -29.77 -33.50
CA TYR A 520 7.62 -28.60 -34.28
C TYR A 520 7.64 -27.33 -33.45
N ASP A 521 7.86 -26.22 -34.09
CA ASP A 521 7.80 -24.89 -33.49
C ASP A 521 6.41 -24.29 -33.75
N THR A 522 6.04 -23.33 -32.88
CA THR A 522 4.78 -22.58 -33.07
C THR A 522 5.03 -21.10 -33.14
N THR A 523 4.39 -20.43 -34.07
CA THR A 523 4.29 -18.98 -34.14
C THR A 523 2.85 -18.55 -34.00
N TYR A 524 2.56 -17.64 -33.14
CA TYR A 524 1.23 -17.11 -32.92
C TYR A 524 1.24 -15.58 -32.81
N ALA A 525 0.54 -14.91 -33.71
CA ALA A 525 0.29 -13.49 -33.67
C ALA A 525 -1.19 -13.21 -33.46
N ASN A 526 -1.54 -12.25 -32.61
CA ASN A 526 -2.91 -11.89 -32.31
C ASN A 526 -3.11 -10.39 -32.21
N LEU A 527 -4.26 -9.95 -32.72
CA LEU A 527 -4.77 -8.59 -32.59
C LEU A 527 -6.20 -8.65 -32.06
N ARG A 528 -6.46 -8.04 -30.91
CA ARG A 528 -7.77 -8.14 -30.25
C ARG A 528 -8.26 -6.81 -29.70
N PRO A 529 -9.01 -6.01 -30.48
CA PRO A 529 -9.82 -4.92 -29.95
C PRO A 529 -11.08 -5.44 -29.27
N GLY A 530 -11.47 -4.84 -28.17
CA GLY A 530 -12.67 -5.25 -27.43
C GLY A 530 -13.27 -4.12 -26.58
N ILE A 531 -14.53 -4.31 -26.21
CA ILE A 531 -15.30 -3.39 -25.38
C ILE A 531 -15.82 -4.18 -24.18
N THR A 532 -15.57 -3.65 -22.98
CA THR A 532 -15.98 -4.26 -21.72
C THR A 532 -17.06 -3.43 -21.04
N PHE A 533 -18.15 -4.07 -20.67
CA PHE A 533 -19.30 -3.47 -19.99
C PHE A 533 -19.41 -4.02 -18.56
N PRO A 534 -19.64 -3.17 -17.53
CA PRO A 534 -20.11 -3.66 -16.25
C PRO A 534 -21.57 -4.13 -16.39
N VAL A 535 -21.83 -5.42 -16.15
CA VAL A 535 -23.19 -5.99 -16.24
C VAL A 535 -23.88 -5.99 -14.88
N ALA A 536 -23.11 -6.23 -13.83
CA ALA A 536 -23.57 -6.19 -12.44
C ALA A 536 -22.39 -5.82 -11.52
N GLU A 537 -22.66 -5.62 -10.23
CA GLU A 537 -21.71 -5.19 -9.22
C GLU A 537 -20.34 -5.93 -9.24
N ARG A 538 -20.35 -7.23 -9.64
CA ARG A 538 -19.15 -8.07 -9.68
C ARG A 538 -19.01 -8.81 -11.01
N SER A 539 -19.66 -8.33 -12.04
CA SER A 539 -19.72 -8.99 -13.35
C SER A 539 -19.35 -8.05 -14.48
N ARG A 540 -18.53 -8.53 -15.39
CA ARG A 540 -18.13 -7.81 -16.59
C ARG A 540 -18.34 -8.69 -17.83
N LEU A 541 -18.81 -8.08 -18.89
CA LEU A 541 -18.94 -8.71 -20.21
C LEU A 541 -18.03 -7.96 -21.19
N THR A 542 -17.14 -8.69 -21.82
CA THR A 542 -16.29 -8.17 -22.91
C THR A 542 -16.75 -8.74 -24.24
N LEU A 543 -17.01 -7.89 -25.20
CA LEU A 543 -17.20 -8.27 -26.61
C LEU A 543 -15.94 -7.87 -27.36
N TYR A 544 -15.42 -8.77 -28.18
CA TYR A 544 -14.18 -8.51 -28.89
C TYR A 544 -14.17 -9.08 -30.29
N TYR A 545 -13.36 -8.51 -31.16
CA TYR A 545 -12.88 -9.08 -32.38
C TYR A 545 -11.49 -9.68 -32.15
N SER A 546 -11.15 -10.77 -32.80
CA SER A 546 -9.84 -11.41 -32.77
C SER A 546 -9.39 -11.72 -34.20
N GLY A 547 -8.30 -11.08 -34.60
CA GLY A 547 -7.54 -11.47 -35.78
C GLY A 547 -6.30 -12.21 -35.32
N SER A 548 -6.09 -13.43 -35.73
CA SER A 548 -4.93 -14.23 -35.35
C SER A 548 -4.28 -14.90 -36.52
N TYR A 549 -2.97 -15.00 -36.47
CA TYR A 549 -2.14 -15.81 -37.39
C TYR A 549 -1.45 -16.87 -36.55
N SER A 550 -1.48 -18.12 -37.02
CA SER A 550 -0.80 -19.23 -36.37
C SER A 550 -0.06 -20.08 -37.41
N ASP A 551 1.16 -20.49 -37.08
CA ASP A 551 1.98 -21.38 -37.90
C ASP A 551 2.55 -22.52 -37.02
N GLN A 552 2.63 -23.69 -37.64
CA GLN A 552 3.24 -24.90 -37.08
C GLN A 552 4.42 -25.26 -37.99
N GLY A 553 5.60 -24.72 -37.68
CA GLY A 553 6.79 -24.81 -38.50
C GLY A 553 7.76 -25.90 -38.07
N ASN A 554 8.79 -26.10 -38.89
CA ASN A 554 10.00 -26.91 -38.57
C ASN A 554 9.69 -28.34 -38.07
N TYR A 555 8.61 -28.94 -38.50
CA TYR A 555 8.26 -30.27 -38.06
C TYR A 555 9.26 -31.32 -38.54
N ALA A 556 9.85 -32.05 -37.61
CA ALA A 556 10.87 -33.09 -37.88
C ALA A 556 10.50 -34.46 -37.26
N GLY A 557 9.23 -34.68 -36.93
CA GLY A 557 8.73 -35.85 -36.26
C GLY A 557 8.26 -36.97 -37.18
N ALA A 558 7.67 -38.00 -36.59
CA ALA A 558 7.20 -39.21 -37.25
C ALA A 558 5.65 -39.34 -37.39
N SER A 559 4.89 -38.41 -36.77
CA SER A 559 3.43 -38.41 -36.83
C SER A 559 2.92 -37.97 -38.22
N PRO A 560 2.21 -38.82 -38.97
CA PRO A 560 1.63 -38.42 -40.25
C PRO A 560 0.59 -37.28 -40.09
N THR A 561 -0.11 -37.21 -38.98
CA THR A 561 -1.09 -36.17 -38.70
C THR A 561 -0.39 -34.83 -38.55
N LEU A 562 0.66 -34.72 -37.66
CA LEU A 562 1.42 -33.47 -37.46
C LEU A 562 2.14 -33.06 -38.77
N ALA A 563 2.68 -33.99 -39.54
CA ALA A 563 3.28 -33.72 -40.84
C ALA A 563 2.28 -33.09 -41.82
N ALA A 564 1.05 -33.63 -41.88
CA ALA A 564 -0.01 -33.08 -42.72
C ALA A 564 -0.49 -31.71 -42.25
N GLU A 565 -0.53 -31.49 -40.93
CA GLU A 565 -0.87 -30.19 -40.32
C GLU A 565 0.20 -29.13 -40.59
N ALA A 566 1.47 -29.47 -40.40
CA ALA A 566 2.59 -28.60 -40.71
C ALA A 566 2.65 -28.21 -42.19
N ALA A 567 2.29 -29.12 -43.08
CA ALA A 567 2.22 -28.86 -44.54
C ALA A 567 1.16 -27.81 -44.92
N LEU A 568 0.20 -27.50 -44.05
CA LEU A 568 -0.77 -26.42 -44.25
C LEU A 568 -0.14 -25.02 -44.16
N GLY A 569 1.03 -24.90 -43.48
CA GLY A 569 1.71 -23.64 -43.26
C GLY A 569 0.94 -22.69 -42.37
N GLY A 570 1.35 -21.40 -42.42
CA GLY A 570 0.71 -20.36 -41.64
C GLY A 570 -0.75 -20.13 -42.05
N GLN A 571 -1.63 -19.96 -41.06
CA GLN A 571 -3.06 -19.73 -41.29
C GLN A 571 -3.54 -18.49 -40.51
N PHE A 572 -4.46 -17.78 -41.13
CA PHE A 572 -5.13 -16.63 -40.54
C PHE A 572 -6.54 -16.98 -40.10
N ALA A 573 -6.92 -16.55 -38.90
CA ALA A 573 -8.27 -16.68 -38.38
C ALA A 573 -8.85 -15.30 -38.03
N SER A 574 -10.11 -15.09 -38.34
CA SER A 574 -10.89 -13.91 -38.03
C SER A 574 -12.14 -14.31 -37.28
N ALA A 575 -12.29 -13.80 -36.05
CA ALA A 575 -13.32 -14.21 -35.12
C ALA A 575 -13.93 -13.04 -34.33
N VAL A 576 -15.16 -13.26 -33.89
CA VAL A 576 -15.80 -12.45 -32.84
C VAL A 576 -16.06 -13.31 -31.63
N GLY A 577 -15.98 -12.71 -30.45
CA GLY A 577 -16.21 -13.45 -29.23
C GLY A 577 -16.73 -12.60 -28.09
N TYR A 578 -17.13 -13.30 -27.04
CA TYR A 578 -17.42 -12.67 -25.75
C TYR A 578 -16.70 -13.40 -24.64
N ARG A 579 -16.43 -12.64 -23.55
CA ARG A 579 -15.93 -13.17 -22.29
C ARG A 579 -16.75 -12.57 -21.15
N TYR A 580 -17.31 -13.41 -20.32
CA TYR A 580 -18.03 -13.03 -19.12
C TYR A 580 -17.21 -13.43 -17.90
N VAL A 581 -16.98 -12.46 -17.01
CA VAL A 581 -16.27 -12.67 -15.75
C VAL A 581 -17.16 -12.24 -14.60
N PHE A 582 -17.41 -13.15 -13.67
CA PHE A 582 -17.97 -12.87 -12.36
C PHE A 582 -16.90 -13.16 -11.32
N ASP A 583 -16.57 -12.18 -10.46
CA ASP A 583 -15.57 -12.35 -9.40
C ASP A 583 -16.14 -11.85 -8.07
N SER A 584 -16.43 -12.78 -7.18
CA SER A 584 -16.89 -12.50 -5.81
C SER A 584 -15.79 -12.68 -4.76
N ARG A 585 -14.57 -12.98 -5.17
CA ARG A 585 -13.42 -13.04 -4.28
C ARG A 585 -13.15 -11.63 -3.80
N ASP A 586 -13.16 -11.46 -2.49
CA ASP A 586 -12.94 -10.14 -1.91
C ASP A 586 -11.50 -9.71 -2.19
N ASN A 587 -11.34 -8.54 -2.80
CA ASN A 587 -10.02 -7.96 -3.10
C ASN A 587 -9.36 -7.33 -1.86
N GLY A 588 -10.01 -7.43 -0.68
CA GLY A 588 -9.43 -7.07 0.58
C GLY A 588 -8.26 -8.00 0.95
N LEU A 589 -7.42 -7.57 1.85
CA LEU A 589 -6.17 -8.23 2.27
C LEU A 589 -6.32 -9.70 2.70
N ASN A 590 -7.55 -10.24 2.79
CA ASN A 590 -7.80 -11.66 3.08
C ASN A 590 -9.23 -12.08 2.74
N PRO A 591 -9.53 -12.51 1.51
CA PRO A 591 -10.84 -13.08 1.19
C PRO A 591 -11.05 -14.38 1.98
N ASN A 592 -12.12 -14.44 2.76
CA ASN A 592 -12.45 -15.67 3.52
C ASN A 592 -13.11 -16.73 2.64
N ALA A 593 -13.85 -16.31 1.64
CA ALA A 593 -14.44 -17.16 0.64
C ALA A 593 -14.84 -16.35 -0.59
N GLY A 594 -14.76 -16.95 -1.76
CA GLY A 594 -15.19 -16.32 -2.97
C GLY A 594 -15.18 -17.28 -4.15
N VAL A 595 -15.86 -16.86 -5.21
CA VAL A 595 -15.95 -17.61 -6.46
C VAL A 595 -15.61 -16.69 -7.63
N LEU A 596 -14.73 -17.16 -8.50
CA LEU A 596 -14.48 -16.59 -9.82
C LEU A 596 -15.13 -17.51 -10.86
N ILE A 597 -15.90 -16.95 -11.77
CA ILE A 597 -16.39 -17.62 -12.98
C ILE A 597 -15.89 -16.81 -14.17
N ASP A 598 -15.13 -17.44 -15.05
CA ASP A 598 -14.59 -16.85 -16.27
C ASP A 598 -14.99 -17.78 -17.43
N THR A 599 -15.84 -17.31 -18.31
CA THR A 599 -16.34 -18.10 -19.46
C THR A 599 -16.39 -17.24 -20.70
N GLY A 600 -16.10 -17.84 -21.83
CA GLY A 600 -16.15 -17.16 -23.10
C GLY A 600 -16.41 -18.11 -24.25
N MET A 601 -16.92 -17.50 -25.34
CA MET A 601 -17.03 -18.17 -26.63
C MET A 601 -16.46 -17.28 -27.72
N GLU A 602 -15.84 -17.91 -28.70
CA GLU A 602 -15.27 -17.27 -29.89
C GLU A 602 -15.75 -18.00 -31.14
N PHE A 603 -16.20 -17.23 -32.09
CA PHE A 603 -16.77 -17.69 -33.34
C PHE A 603 -15.87 -17.26 -34.51
N GLY A 604 -15.06 -18.17 -35.03
CA GLY A 604 -14.23 -17.97 -36.22
C GLY A 604 -15.06 -18.15 -37.47
N GLY A 605 -14.56 -17.61 -38.58
CA GLY A 605 -15.23 -17.73 -39.89
C GLY A 605 -15.70 -16.38 -40.47
N LEU A 606 -15.22 -15.25 -39.92
CA LEU A 606 -15.47 -13.93 -40.51
C LEU A 606 -14.51 -13.60 -41.66
N GLY A 607 -13.69 -14.55 -42.07
CA GLY A 607 -12.65 -14.49 -43.08
C GLY A 607 -11.38 -15.17 -42.58
N GLY A 608 -10.46 -15.49 -43.50
CA GLY A 608 -9.26 -16.27 -43.24
C GLY A 608 -9.44 -17.74 -43.59
N ASP A 609 -8.58 -18.58 -42.99
CA ASP A 609 -8.43 -19.98 -43.36
C ASP A 609 -9.15 -20.91 -42.37
N GLN A 610 -9.66 -20.37 -41.24
CA GLN A 610 -10.20 -21.18 -40.15
C GLN A 610 -11.62 -20.79 -39.76
N ASP A 611 -12.50 -21.78 -39.76
CA ASP A 611 -13.87 -21.71 -39.27
C ASP A 611 -13.99 -22.59 -38.03
N TYR A 612 -14.31 -21.98 -36.85
CA TYR A 612 -14.41 -22.72 -35.62
C TYR A 612 -15.35 -22.08 -34.60
N VAL A 613 -15.74 -22.84 -33.59
CA VAL A 613 -16.35 -22.36 -32.35
C VAL A 613 -15.51 -22.84 -31.20
N LYS A 614 -14.94 -21.89 -30.46
CA LYS A 614 -14.12 -22.16 -29.26
C LYS A 614 -14.85 -21.70 -28.02
N SER A 615 -14.96 -22.58 -27.02
CA SER A 615 -15.57 -22.27 -25.73
C SER A 615 -14.59 -22.56 -24.61
N THR A 616 -14.56 -21.72 -23.59
CA THR A 616 -13.74 -21.91 -22.42
C THR A 616 -14.52 -21.61 -21.15
N LEU A 617 -14.25 -22.35 -20.08
CA LEU A 617 -14.81 -22.17 -18.75
C LEU A 617 -13.71 -22.35 -17.71
N ARG A 618 -13.64 -21.44 -16.77
CA ARG A 618 -12.85 -21.55 -15.56
C ARG A 618 -13.66 -21.11 -14.35
N VAL A 619 -13.77 -21.98 -13.36
CA VAL A 619 -14.42 -21.68 -12.08
C VAL A 619 -13.40 -21.91 -10.99
N VAL A 620 -13.18 -20.90 -10.14
CA VAL A 620 -12.31 -20.99 -8.97
C VAL A 620 -13.16 -20.72 -7.73
N GLY A 621 -13.22 -21.68 -6.84
CA GLY A 621 -13.79 -21.52 -5.51
C GLY A 621 -12.67 -21.52 -4.48
N GLU A 622 -12.68 -20.57 -3.57
CA GLU A 622 -11.71 -20.47 -2.50
C GLU A 622 -12.41 -20.21 -1.16
N THR A 623 -11.98 -20.89 -0.11
CA THR A 623 -12.47 -20.63 1.26
C THR A 623 -11.38 -20.91 2.28
N ARG A 624 -11.43 -20.20 3.40
CA ARG A 624 -10.55 -20.43 4.55
C ARG A 624 -11.28 -21.11 5.68
N VAL A 625 -10.66 -22.14 6.22
CA VAL A 625 -11.20 -22.96 7.30
C VAL A 625 -10.20 -23.03 8.46
N LEU A 626 -10.57 -23.64 9.57
CA LEU A 626 -9.73 -23.80 10.77
C LEU A 626 -9.18 -22.45 11.27
N ASN A 627 -10.08 -21.51 11.57
CA ASN A 627 -9.75 -20.15 12.00
C ASN A 627 -8.88 -19.41 10.98
N GLU A 628 -9.16 -19.64 9.71
CA GLU A 628 -8.46 -19.03 8.55
C GLU A 628 -6.98 -19.45 8.42
N GLU A 629 -6.57 -20.53 9.06
CA GLU A 629 -5.21 -21.08 8.93
C GLU A 629 -5.03 -21.96 7.69
N VAL A 630 -6.09 -22.58 7.21
CA VAL A 630 -6.08 -23.47 6.05
C VAL A 630 -6.91 -22.86 4.93
N THR A 631 -6.31 -22.70 3.76
CA THR A 631 -7.00 -22.26 2.54
C THR A 631 -7.33 -23.49 1.68
N LEU A 632 -8.61 -23.67 1.40
CA LEU A 632 -9.08 -24.69 0.44
C LEU A 632 -9.40 -23.99 -0.88
N ARG A 633 -8.86 -24.52 -1.96
CA ARG A 633 -9.07 -24.03 -3.33
C ARG A 633 -9.54 -25.16 -4.21
N GLY A 634 -10.63 -24.92 -4.95
CA GLY A 634 -11.13 -25.80 -6.01
C GLY A 634 -11.11 -25.05 -7.34
N ILE A 635 -10.57 -25.67 -8.39
CA ILE A 635 -10.52 -25.10 -9.73
C ILE A 635 -11.13 -26.09 -10.69
N LEU A 636 -12.13 -25.66 -11.46
CA LEU A 636 -12.68 -26.39 -12.58
C LEU A 636 -12.32 -25.65 -13.86
N GLU A 637 -11.73 -26.34 -14.81
CA GLU A 637 -11.37 -25.79 -16.11
C GLU A 637 -11.89 -26.73 -17.21
N ALA A 638 -12.44 -26.15 -18.26
CA ALA A 638 -12.87 -26.89 -19.43
C ALA A 638 -12.73 -26.03 -20.70
N GLY A 639 -12.49 -26.68 -21.81
CA GLY A 639 -12.47 -26.02 -23.11
C GLY A 639 -12.88 -26.96 -24.22
N SER A 640 -13.47 -26.37 -25.24
CA SER A 640 -13.81 -27.05 -26.49
C SER A 640 -13.48 -26.16 -27.67
N ILE A 641 -12.98 -26.77 -28.73
CA ILE A 641 -12.87 -26.15 -30.04
C ILE A 641 -13.48 -27.11 -31.07
N ASP A 642 -14.38 -26.62 -31.88
CA ASP A 642 -15.10 -27.37 -32.89
C ASP A 642 -14.87 -26.68 -34.24
N PHE A 643 -14.04 -27.30 -35.08
CA PHE A 643 -13.75 -26.82 -36.42
C PHE A 643 -14.90 -27.11 -37.35
N LYS A 644 -15.23 -26.19 -38.24
CA LYS A 644 -16.41 -26.25 -39.12
C LYS A 644 -16.01 -26.34 -40.58
N GLY A 645 -16.94 -26.86 -41.40
CA GLY A 645 -16.78 -26.92 -42.83
C GLY A 645 -15.61 -27.80 -43.27
N SER A 646 -14.74 -27.26 -44.10
CA SER A 646 -13.52 -27.92 -44.59
C SER A 646 -12.28 -27.61 -43.72
N THR A 647 -12.41 -26.82 -42.66
CA THR A 647 -11.30 -26.46 -41.77
C THR A 647 -10.80 -27.68 -41.00
N ARG A 648 -9.50 -27.89 -41.01
CA ARG A 648 -8.83 -28.92 -40.21
C ARG A 648 -8.12 -28.29 -39.05
N GLY A 649 -8.38 -28.82 -37.85
CA GLY A 649 -7.64 -28.37 -36.67
C GLY A 649 -6.18 -28.80 -36.74
N ARG A 650 -5.29 -27.94 -36.29
CA ARG A 650 -3.85 -28.22 -36.15
C ARG A 650 -3.48 -28.26 -34.66
N ALA A 651 -2.35 -28.88 -34.33
CA ALA A 651 -1.88 -28.94 -32.96
C ALA A 651 -1.70 -27.55 -32.34
N VAL A 652 -1.26 -26.56 -33.13
CA VAL A 652 -1.09 -25.15 -32.68
C VAL A 652 -2.44 -24.47 -32.32
N ASP A 653 -3.55 -24.96 -32.87
CA ASP A 653 -4.88 -24.39 -32.65
C ASP A 653 -5.64 -25.15 -31.52
N ARG A 654 -5.27 -26.43 -31.27
CA ARG A 654 -5.83 -27.28 -30.22
C ARG A 654 -5.32 -26.94 -28.83
N PHE A 655 -5.86 -27.60 -27.81
CA PHE A 655 -5.38 -27.49 -26.43
C PHE A 655 -4.15 -28.38 -26.23
N THR A 656 -3.01 -27.77 -25.93
CA THR A 656 -1.73 -28.43 -25.69
C THR A 656 -1.12 -28.04 -24.34
N GLN A 657 -1.78 -27.12 -23.59
CA GLN A 657 -1.28 -26.62 -22.28
C GLN A 657 -1.25 -27.74 -21.24
N LYS A 658 -0.46 -27.50 -20.19
CA LYS A 658 -0.46 -28.34 -18.99
C LYS A 658 -1.79 -28.21 -18.25
N VAL A 659 -2.66 -29.19 -18.39
CA VAL A 659 -4.02 -29.15 -17.82
C VAL A 659 -4.03 -29.49 -16.36
N ILE A 660 -3.22 -30.45 -15.91
CA ILE A 660 -3.03 -30.85 -14.50
C ILE A 660 -1.54 -30.98 -14.19
N ARG A 661 -1.20 -30.90 -12.90
CA ARG A 661 0.18 -31.15 -12.42
C ARG A 661 0.57 -32.60 -12.65
N GLY A 662 1.86 -32.92 -12.55
CA GLY A 662 2.35 -34.28 -12.66
C GLY A 662 2.62 -34.77 -14.09
N PHE A 663 2.37 -33.93 -15.08
CA PHE A 663 2.67 -34.20 -16.49
C PHE A 663 3.43 -33.03 -17.13
N GLU A 664 4.18 -33.30 -18.17
CA GLU A 664 4.82 -32.29 -19.01
C GLU A 664 3.80 -31.40 -19.72
N PRO A 665 4.13 -30.16 -20.12
CA PRO A 665 3.37 -29.45 -21.15
C PRO A 665 3.25 -30.31 -22.41
N ASN A 666 2.05 -30.33 -23.02
CA ASN A 666 1.73 -31.22 -24.14
C ASN A 666 2.15 -32.70 -23.91
N GLY A 667 2.14 -33.13 -22.62
CA GLY A 667 2.54 -34.50 -22.22
C GLY A 667 1.35 -35.43 -21.95
N MET A 668 0.13 -35.04 -22.31
CA MET A 668 -1.10 -35.81 -22.11
C MET A 668 -1.98 -35.76 -23.36
N GLY A 669 -2.84 -36.78 -23.52
CA GLY A 669 -3.89 -36.82 -24.55
C GLY A 669 -3.55 -37.68 -25.72
N PRO A 670 -4.13 -37.42 -26.91
CA PRO A 670 -3.94 -38.23 -28.11
C PRO A 670 -2.48 -38.31 -28.57
N VAL A 671 -1.98 -39.52 -28.80
CA VAL A 671 -0.58 -39.80 -29.18
C VAL A 671 -0.55 -40.58 -30.49
N GLN A 672 0.30 -40.16 -31.43
CA GLN A 672 0.57 -40.87 -32.68
C GLN A 672 2.08 -40.95 -32.94
N ALA A 673 2.61 -42.11 -33.13
CA ALA A 673 4.03 -42.36 -33.33
C ALA A 673 4.93 -41.85 -32.16
N GLY A 674 4.38 -41.82 -30.94
CA GLY A 674 5.07 -41.30 -29.76
C GLY A 674 4.98 -39.79 -29.57
N GLU A 675 4.22 -39.08 -30.42
CA GLU A 675 4.09 -37.62 -30.38
C GLU A 675 2.66 -37.22 -30.00
N HIS A 676 2.53 -36.22 -29.14
CA HIS A 676 1.25 -35.71 -28.67
C HIS A 676 0.63 -34.76 -29.70
N LEU A 677 -0.64 -35.00 -30.03
CA LEU A 677 -1.40 -34.24 -31.02
C LEU A 677 -2.17 -33.04 -30.41
N GLY A 678 -2.16 -32.89 -29.05
CA GLY A 678 -3.12 -32.03 -28.35
C GLY A 678 -4.55 -32.57 -28.47
N GLY A 679 -5.53 -31.79 -28.03
CA GLY A 679 -6.94 -32.19 -28.14
C GLY A 679 -7.88 -31.01 -28.35
N ASN A 680 -9.00 -31.29 -28.99
CA ASN A 680 -10.06 -30.31 -29.19
C ASN A 680 -10.91 -30.10 -27.96
N LEU A 681 -10.79 -30.99 -26.98
CA LEU A 681 -11.50 -30.95 -25.70
C LEU A 681 -10.54 -31.14 -24.57
N PHE A 682 -10.73 -30.39 -23.49
CA PHE A 682 -10.10 -30.67 -22.22
C PHE A 682 -11.05 -30.40 -21.05
N ALA A 683 -10.84 -31.10 -19.95
CA ALA A 683 -11.47 -30.80 -18.67
C ALA A 683 -10.51 -31.14 -17.53
N ALA A 684 -10.54 -30.31 -16.48
CA ALA A 684 -9.78 -30.55 -15.27
C ALA A 684 -10.56 -30.11 -14.03
N ALA A 685 -10.38 -30.86 -12.95
CA ALA A 685 -10.75 -30.48 -11.59
C ALA A 685 -9.52 -30.57 -10.71
N LYS A 686 -9.15 -29.47 -10.04
CA LYS A 686 -7.97 -29.36 -9.20
C LYS A 686 -8.41 -28.96 -7.81
N PHE A 687 -7.99 -29.70 -6.81
CA PHE A 687 -8.28 -29.42 -5.39
C PHE A 687 -6.96 -29.23 -4.67
N GLU A 688 -6.86 -28.17 -3.91
CA GLU A 688 -5.66 -27.80 -3.16
C GLU A 688 -6.02 -27.33 -1.77
N ALA A 689 -5.30 -27.82 -0.78
CA ALA A 689 -5.35 -27.36 0.59
C ALA A 689 -3.98 -26.77 0.94
N GLU A 690 -3.92 -25.49 1.24
CA GLU A 690 -2.72 -24.82 1.70
C GLU A 690 -2.79 -24.64 3.22
N PHE A 691 -1.72 -24.99 3.93
CA PHE A 691 -1.66 -25.01 5.39
C PHE A 691 -0.26 -24.66 5.92
N PRO A 692 -0.18 -24.13 7.15
CA PRO A 692 1.09 -23.84 7.79
C PRO A 692 1.85 -25.13 8.17
N LEU A 693 3.18 -25.13 7.95
CA LEU A 693 4.07 -26.25 8.29
C LEU A 693 4.61 -26.22 9.74
N GLY A 694 4.10 -25.31 10.60
CA GLY A 694 4.66 -25.15 11.96
C GLY A 694 5.93 -24.29 12.01
N LEU A 695 6.44 -23.84 10.86
CA LEU A 695 7.57 -22.92 10.78
C LEU A 695 7.14 -21.49 11.20
N PRO A 696 8.06 -20.64 11.68
CA PRO A 696 7.78 -19.23 11.91
C PRO A 696 7.19 -18.56 10.65
N ALA A 697 6.17 -17.70 10.84
CA ALA A 697 5.45 -17.08 9.73
C ALA A 697 6.36 -16.19 8.86
N GLU A 698 7.42 -15.66 9.46
CA GLU A 698 8.40 -14.78 8.84
C GLU A 698 9.26 -15.48 7.78
N PHE A 699 9.28 -16.81 7.78
CA PHE A 699 9.94 -17.56 6.72
C PHE A 699 9.14 -17.54 5.43
N GLY A 700 7.84 -17.15 5.50
CA GLY A 700 6.94 -17.12 4.35
C GLY A 700 6.72 -18.50 3.72
N ILE A 701 6.95 -19.59 4.48
CA ILE A 701 6.86 -20.96 3.96
C ILE A 701 5.57 -21.60 4.42
N THR A 702 4.76 -22.07 3.46
CA THR A 702 3.57 -22.88 3.68
C THR A 702 3.63 -24.18 2.89
N GLY A 703 2.93 -25.18 3.38
CA GLY A 703 2.77 -26.46 2.69
C GLY A 703 1.44 -26.55 1.99
N GLY A 704 1.33 -27.43 1.00
CA GLY A 704 0.09 -27.76 0.36
C GLY A 704 -0.03 -29.24 0.09
N ALA A 705 -1.27 -29.71 -0.02
CA ALA A 705 -1.59 -31.00 -0.56
C ALA A 705 -2.61 -30.83 -1.67
N PHE A 706 -2.49 -31.57 -2.75
CA PHE A 706 -3.37 -31.42 -3.87
C PHE A 706 -3.79 -32.74 -4.50
N TYR A 707 -4.90 -32.70 -5.17
CA TYR A 707 -5.43 -33.78 -5.98
C TYR A 707 -6.03 -33.21 -7.26
N ASP A 708 -5.47 -33.61 -8.40
CA ASP A 708 -5.88 -33.14 -9.73
C ASP A 708 -6.45 -34.30 -10.53
N ILE A 709 -7.54 -34.03 -11.26
CA ILE A 709 -8.12 -34.92 -12.23
C ILE A 709 -8.25 -34.16 -13.53
N GLY A 710 -7.85 -34.74 -14.66
CA GLY A 710 -8.00 -34.09 -15.94
C GLY A 710 -7.78 -34.98 -17.13
N SER A 711 -8.21 -34.48 -18.26
CA SER A 711 -8.05 -35.14 -19.58
C SER A 711 -7.94 -34.09 -20.68
N ILE A 712 -7.22 -34.46 -21.72
CA ILE A 712 -7.24 -33.81 -23.03
C ILE A 712 -7.58 -34.89 -24.02
N TRP A 713 -8.56 -34.64 -24.88
CA TRP A 713 -9.02 -35.65 -25.82
C TRP A 713 -9.64 -35.07 -27.09
N ASN A 714 -10.01 -35.92 -28.03
CA ASN A 714 -10.64 -35.60 -29.29
C ASN A 714 -9.69 -34.85 -30.25
N VAL A 715 -9.49 -35.47 -31.41
CA VAL A 715 -8.82 -34.87 -32.57
C VAL A 715 -9.74 -35.12 -33.77
N ASP A 716 -10.13 -34.09 -34.48
CA ASP A 716 -11.10 -34.12 -35.57
C ASP A 716 -10.60 -34.83 -36.81
N THR A 717 -9.32 -34.76 -37.11
CA THR A 717 -8.73 -35.38 -38.31
C THR A 717 -7.44 -36.09 -37.92
N ILE A 718 -7.42 -37.40 -38.12
CA ILE A 718 -6.22 -38.23 -37.90
C ILE A 718 -5.87 -38.92 -39.22
N VAL A 719 -4.63 -38.70 -39.67
CA VAL A 719 -4.05 -39.40 -40.79
C VAL A 719 -3.60 -40.80 -40.33
N PRO A 720 -3.97 -41.91 -41.01
CA PRO A 720 -3.53 -43.23 -40.57
C PRO A 720 -2.02 -43.36 -40.38
N PRO A 721 -1.54 -44.15 -39.39
CA PRO A 721 -2.29 -45.05 -38.50
C PRO A 721 -3.06 -44.32 -37.39
N VAL A 722 -4.02 -45.00 -36.75
CA VAL A 722 -4.87 -44.45 -35.70
C VAL A 722 -4.01 -44.02 -34.50
N ALA A 723 -4.30 -42.84 -33.95
CA ALA A 723 -3.70 -42.35 -32.70
C ALA A 723 -4.26 -43.12 -31.49
N GLN A 724 -3.47 -43.19 -30.41
CA GLN A 724 -3.90 -43.72 -29.11
C GLN A 724 -4.50 -42.61 -28.25
N SER A 725 -5.27 -42.97 -27.23
CA SER A 725 -5.88 -42.05 -26.23
C SER A 725 -6.70 -40.91 -26.81
N VAL A 726 -7.43 -41.17 -27.90
CA VAL A 726 -8.27 -40.15 -28.58
C VAL A 726 -9.55 -39.86 -27.81
N GLY A 727 -10.06 -40.82 -27.02
CA GLY A 727 -11.24 -40.68 -26.19
C GLY A 727 -11.00 -39.98 -24.87
N PHE A 728 -12.08 -39.74 -24.11
CA PHE A 728 -11.96 -39.25 -22.76
C PHE A 728 -11.37 -40.31 -21.83
N GLU A 729 -10.20 -40.08 -21.34
CA GLU A 729 -9.49 -40.92 -20.39
C GLU A 729 -8.98 -40.04 -19.24
N ALA A 730 -9.51 -40.25 -18.04
CA ALA A 730 -9.16 -39.42 -16.88
C ALA A 730 -7.75 -39.78 -16.34
N ARG A 731 -6.94 -38.79 -16.09
CA ARG A 731 -5.68 -38.92 -15.35
C ARG A 731 -5.88 -38.37 -13.95
N HIS A 732 -5.30 -39.04 -12.98
CA HIS A 732 -5.41 -38.69 -11.57
C HIS A 732 -4.01 -38.46 -10.99
N VAL A 733 -3.84 -37.36 -10.34
CA VAL A 733 -2.55 -36.97 -9.71
C VAL A 733 -2.77 -36.54 -8.27
N ILE A 734 -1.92 -37.01 -7.39
CA ILE A 734 -1.82 -36.53 -6.02
C ILE A 734 -0.43 -35.93 -5.78
N GLY A 735 -0.35 -34.94 -4.92
CA GLY A 735 0.97 -34.38 -4.60
C GLY A 735 0.96 -33.45 -3.40
N LEU A 736 2.19 -33.04 -3.09
CA LEU A 736 2.49 -32.06 -2.06
C LEU A 736 3.13 -30.82 -2.70
N SER A 737 2.80 -29.65 -2.17
CA SER A 737 3.37 -28.39 -2.60
C SER A 737 4.12 -27.73 -1.46
N LEU A 738 5.20 -27.04 -1.78
CA LEU A 738 5.85 -26.09 -0.90
C LEU A 738 5.77 -24.71 -1.53
N PHE A 739 5.20 -23.77 -0.79
CA PHE A 739 5.12 -22.37 -1.19
C PHE A 739 6.07 -21.56 -0.32
N TRP A 740 6.85 -20.71 -0.94
CA TRP A 740 7.76 -19.82 -0.23
C TRP A 740 7.66 -18.40 -0.80
N GLU A 741 7.13 -17.49 0.00
CA GLU A 741 7.19 -16.06 -0.29
C GLU A 741 8.61 -15.55 0.02
N SER A 742 9.51 -15.73 -0.94
CA SER A 742 10.89 -15.30 -0.79
C SER A 742 11.06 -13.82 -1.14
N PRO A 743 12.14 -13.16 -0.67
CA PRO A 743 12.47 -11.78 -1.08
C PRO A 743 12.74 -11.64 -2.58
N PHE A 744 13.06 -12.74 -3.23
CA PHE A 744 13.32 -12.82 -4.68
C PHE A 744 12.05 -13.11 -5.49
N GLY A 745 10.88 -13.13 -4.84
CA GLY A 745 9.60 -13.46 -5.43
C GLY A 745 9.01 -14.79 -4.93
N PRO A 746 7.77 -15.10 -5.31
CA PRO A 746 7.11 -16.33 -4.91
C PRO A 746 7.78 -17.54 -5.56
N ILE A 747 8.12 -18.52 -4.72
CA ILE A 747 8.68 -19.80 -5.13
C ILE A 747 7.64 -20.88 -4.87
N ARG A 748 7.43 -21.75 -5.84
CA ARG A 748 6.56 -22.92 -5.74
C ARG A 748 7.33 -24.17 -6.14
N MET A 749 7.20 -25.21 -5.33
CA MET A 749 7.72 -26.55 -5.60
C MET A 749 6.57 -27.55 -5.47
N ASP A 750 6.28 -28.29 -6.52
CA ASP A 750 5.25 -29.32 -6.51
C ASP A 750 5.93 -30.69 -6.65
N PHE A 751 5.61 -31.60 -5.76
CA PHE A 751 6.01 -33.00 -5.81
C PHE A 751 4.74 -33.82 -6.12
N SER A 752 4.70 -34.44 -7.27
CA SER A 752 3.50 -35.07 -7.79
C SER A 752 3.74 -36.55 -8.11
N LYS A 753 2.66 -37.33 -8.04
CA LYS A 753 2.62 -38.72 -8.48
C LYS A 753 1.33 -38.98 -9.23
N ALA A 754 1.44 -39.44 -10.47
CA ALA A 754 0.31 -39.93 -11.21
C ALA A 754 -0.19 -41.22 -10.57
N LEU A 755 -1.47 -41.27 -10.20
CA LEU A 755 -2.19 -42.43 -9.73
C LEU A 755 -2.79 -43.22 -10.92
N GLN A 756 -3.17 -42.49 -11.95
CA GLN A 756 -3.69 -43.03 -13.22
C GLN A 756 -3.12 -42.22 -14.37
N LYS A 757 -2.59 -42.91 -15.34
CA LYS A 757 -2.02 -42.37 -16.58
C LYS A 757 -2.27 -43.32 -17.72
N GLU A 758 -2.14 -42.85 -18.97
CA GLU A 758 -2.29 -43.65 -20.18
C GLU A 758 -0.93 -43.95 -20.82
N PRO A 759 -0.85 -45.00 -21.63
CA PRO A 759 0.34 -45.29 -22.42
C PRO A 759 0.71 -44.09 -23.31
N GLY A 760 1.93 -43.62 -23.19
CA GLY A 760 2.43 -42.46 -23.93
C GLY A 760 2.41 -41.15 -23.16
N ASP A 761 1.71 -41.07 -22.02
CA ASP A 761 1.75 -39.88 -21.18
C ASP A 761 3.17 -39.64 -20.63
N ILE A 762 3.61 -38.40 -20.64
CA ILE A 762 4.92 -38.00 -20.17
C ILE A 762 4.77 -37.37 -18.77
N GLU A 763 5.21 -38.10 -17.74
CA GLU A 763 5.14 -37.67 -16.35
C GLU A 763 6.25 -36.70 -15.98
N ARG A 764 5.90 -35.72 -15.14
CA ARG A 764 6.86 -34.88 -14.41
C ARG A 764 6.53 -34.91 -12.94
N GLN A 765 7.38 -35.55 -12.14
CA GLN A 765 7.16 -35.74 -10.70
C GLN A 765 7.53 -34.50 -9.86
N PHE A 766 8.36 -33.61 -10.40
CA PHE A 766 8.81 -32.40 -9.73
C PHE A 766 8.66 -31.19 -10.65
N ASP A 767 7.95 -30.19 -10.15
CA ASP A 767 7.84 -28.90 -10.78
C ASP A 767 8.43 -27.83 -9.85
N PHE A 768 9.19 -26.92 -10.42
CA PHE A 768 9.75 -25.76 -9.71
C PHE A 768 9.48 -24.50 -10.52
N SER A 769 9.05 -23.44 -9.85
CA SER A 769 8.90 -22.13 -10.47
C SER A 769 9.26 -21.03 -9.50
N VAL A 770 9.93 -20.01 -10.00
CA VAL A 770 10.19 -18.73 -9.31
C VAL A 770 10.05 -17.60 -10.31
N ARG A 771 9.48 -16.51 -9.85
CA ARG A 771 9.37 -15.27 -10.63
C ARG A 771 9.73 -14.10 -9.74
N THR A 772 10.57 -13.21 -10.25
CA THR A 772 10.92 -11.96 -9.58
C THR A 772 10.82 -10.82 -10.57
N ASP A 773 10.27 -9.71 -10.12
CA ASP A 773 10.20 -8.44 -10.86
C ASP A 773 10.97 -7.39 -10.02
N PHE A 774 11.91 -6.67 -10.66
CA PHE A 774 12.75 -5.63 -10.05
C PHE A 774 12.37 -4.24 -10.54
#